data_0372d21e61b1be260dc24ddb523cc529
#
_entry.id   0372d21e61b1be260dc24ddb523cc529
#
_cell.length_a   1.000
_cell.length_b   1.000
_cell.length_c   1.000
_cell.angle_alpha   90.00
_cell.angle_beta   90.00
_cell.angle_gamma   90.00
#
_symmetry.space_group_name_H-M   'P 1'
#
loop_
_entity.id
_entity.type
_entity.pdbx_description
1 polymer ?
#
loop_
_entity_poly.entity_id
_entity_poly.type
_entity_poly.pdbx_seq_one_letter_code
_entity_poly.pdbx_strand_id
1 'polypeptide(L)'
;MTTIIISLAVERFGEVEKRPARTPFTMNQRATKIHKIRQDLKSLKKQYKEAREEQHPPLAELQTILRKKLMTLRRAEWHRRCRKERARKRASFIANPFSFTKQLLGQKRSRSLXCSKEEINRHIQTTYSDPVRQQELGQCNILIKPPPPNKEFDSKEPLLKEVQDVVKRARAGSAPGPSRVPYRVYKNCPLLLKRLWKILKVIWRRGKVAQQWXFAEGAWIPKEEDSKTIDQFRIISLLSVEGKIFFSIVARRLTNFLSSNGYIDSSVQKGGLSGVPGCLEHTGVVTQLIREARENKGDLTVLWLDLANAYGSIPHKLIQTVMAKHHVPGQVADLILNYYNQFSMRVSSGSVTSEWHRLEVGIITGCTISVILFALAMNMIAKSAEPECWGPRTKSGIRQPPIRAFMDDLTVTTESVSGSRWILQGLEKLIGWARMRFKPGKSRSLLLKKGKVMDRFRFSIEGSPIPTVSEKPVKSLGKVFNSSLKDTASVQATCQELESWLRAVDQSGLPGKFKAWIYQHGILPRILWPLLVYEVPISIVERLERKVSSFLRRWLGLPRSLSSIALYGNNTKLQLPLKSLEEEFKVTRAREVMMYRDSSDPKVAQAGVEVKTGRKWRAGEAVLQAESRIRHRVLVGAVTRGRADLGIFPSPQFDKAKGKERRRLVQEEVRAVVEEERCTRAVGLRQQGAWTRWEQAMDRKVTWTELWQAEPQRIKFLVQAVYDVLPSPSNLFIWGKAESPDCPQCSGKGMLEHILSCCPKSLGQGRYTWRHDQVLKPIAEAISMGISSCRLERPTTQMITFVKAGVQLPRTTAARNQSGILVTAQDWQLSVDLVKQLKFPQHIATTTLRPDILLVSEATKNIVLLELTVPWEDRLEEAHERKMAKYEELVIDCRKQGWKARCMPIEVGCRGFAGQSLYKALNALGINGVARRRAIKNTTEAAEKASRWLWIRRGG
;
A
#
# COMPACT_ATOMS: atom_id res chain seq x y z
N MET A 1 5.49 -35.63 -8.56
CA MET A 1 5.42 -34.30 -9.19
C MET A 1 6.33 -33.26 -8.54
N THR A 2 6.19 -32.99 -7.26
CA THR A 2 7.00 -31.96 -6.57
C THR A 2 8.49 -32.24 -6.60
N THR A 3 8.91 -33.49 -6.41
CA THR A 3 10.32 -33.90 -6.47
C THR A 3 10.92 -33.61 -7.85
N ILE A 4 10.16 -33.93 -8.91
CA ILE A 4 10.59 -33.67 -10.31
C ILE A 4 10.76 -32.16 -10.54
N ILE A 5 9.81 -31.35 -10.05
CA ILE A 5 9.88 -29.88 -10.20
C ILE A 5 11.16 -29.34 -9.55
N ILE A 6 11.47 -29.79 -8.32
CA ILE A 6 12.64 -29.32 -7.57
C ILE A 6 13.93 -29.77 -8.27
N SER A 7 14.01 -31.04 -8.68
CA SER A 7 15.20 -31.57 -9.37
C SER A 7 15.50 -30.76 -10.65
N LEU A 8 14.49 -30.54 -11.47
CA LEU A 8 14.64 -29.75 -12.71
C LEU A 8 15.02 -28.29 -12.42
N ALA A 9 14.46 -27.71 -11.36
CA ALA A 9 14.77 -26.33 -10.99
C ALA A 9 16.23 -26.20 -10.52
N VAL A 10 16.71 -27.13 -9.72
CA VAL A 10 18.11 -27.17 -9.24
C VAL A 10 19.06 -27.39 -10.43
N GLU A 11 18.72 -28.31 -11.30
CA GLU A 11 19.52 -28.60 -12.51
C GLU A 11 19.64 -27.38 -13.42
N ARG A 12 18.55 -26.64 -13.61
CA ARG A 12 18.50 -25.54 -14.58
C ARG A 12 19.00 -24.21 -14.02
N PHE A 13 18.74 -23.93 -12.76
CA PHE A 13 19.00 -22.62 -12.13
C PHE A 13 20.03 -22.67 -10.99
N GLY A 14 20.45 -23.86 -10.56
CA GLY A 14 21.37 -24.06 -9.44
C GLY A 14 20.71 -23.82 -8.09
N GLU A 15 21.51 -23.94 -7.06
CA GLU A 15 21.10 -23.59 -5.68
C GLU A 15 21.83 -22.31 -5.26
N VAL A 16 21.14 -21.49 -4.47
CA VAL A 16 21.74 -20.26 -3.92
C VAL A 16 22.74 -20.68 -2.83
N GLU A 17 24.02 -20.39 -3.06
CA GLU A 17 25.06 -20.65 -2.07
C GLU A 17 24.84 -19.83 -0.80
N LYS A 18 25.06 -20.45 0.34
CA LYS A 18 25.05 -19.74 1.62
C LYS A 18 26.22 -18.76 1.63
N ARG A 19 25.94 -17.50 1.93
CA ARG A 19 26.97 -16.46 2.02
C ARG A 19 28.01 -16.89 3.07
N PRO A 20 29.30 -16.78 2.76
CA PRO A 20 30.33 -17.12 3.74
C PRO A 20 30.22 -16.22 4.98
N ALA A 21 30.72 -16.73 6.09
CA ALA A 21 30.77 -15.99 7.35
C ALA A 21 31.53 -14.68 7.15
N ARG A 22 31.11 -13.64 7.83
CA ARG A 22 31.75 -12.30 7.75
C ARG A 22 33.25 -12.41 8.02
N THR A 23 34.07 -11.83 7.14
CA THR A 23 35.52 -11.70 7.35
C THR A 23 35.78 -10.94 8.64
N PRO A 24 36.83 -11.32 9.39
CA PRO A 24 37.19 -10.60 10.62
C PRO A 24 37.45 -9.12 10.37
N PHE A 25 37.14 -8.32 11.36
CA PHE A 25 37.33 -6.87 11.30
C PHE A 25 38.83 -6.56 11.27
N THR A 26 39.30 -5.97 10.15
CA THR A 26 40.67 -5.46 10.05
C THR A 26 40.67 -3.93 10.24
N MET A 27 41.54 -3.45 11.11
CA MET A 27 41.68 -2.00 11.35
C MET A 27 42.26 -1.33 10.10
N ASN A 28 41.64 -0.22 9.68
CA ASN A 28 42.19 0.56 8.56
C ASN A 28 43.36 1.40 9.01
N GLN A 29 44.15 1.87 8.05
CA GLN A 29 45.37 2.67 8.30
C GLN A 29 45.16 3.87 9.23
N ARG A 30 44.03 4.56 9.10
CA ARG A 30 43.71 5.73 9.93
C ARG A 30 43.42 5.32 11.37
N ALA A 31 42.69 4.22 11.56
CA ALA A 31 42.38 3.68 12.90
C ALA A 31 43.67 3.23 13.58
N THR A 32 44.63 2.65 12.82
CA THR A 32 45.94 2.25 13.31
C THR A 32 46.76 3.48 13.76
N LYS A 33 46.75 4.56 12.94
CA LYS A 33 47.44 5.83 13.28
C LYS A 33 46.82 6.46 14.54
N ILE A 34 45.48 6.44 14.69
CA ILE A 34 44.80 6.94 15.88
C ILE A 34 45.23 6.13 17.12
N HIS A 35 45.29 4.82 16.99
CA HIS A 35 45.74 3.94 18.08
C HIS A 35 47.16 4.25 18.50
N LYS A 36 48.08 4.39 17.53
CA LYS A 36 49.49 4.73 17.77
C LYS A 36 49.65 6.07 18.50
N ILE A 37 48.99 7.15 18.01
CA ILE A 37 49.03 8.46 18.66
C ILE A 37 48.49 8.40 20.09
N ARG A 38 47.49 7.59 20.36
CA ARG A 38 46.98 7.37 21.72
C ARG A 38 48.04 6.74 22.63
N GLN A 39 48.77 5.76 22.10
CA GLN A 39 49.88 5.14 22.81
C GLN A 39 51.02 6.16 23.08
N ASP A 40 51.38 6.91 22.04
CA ASP A 40 52.41 7.97 22.14
C ASP A 40 52.03 9.01 23.21
N LEU A 41 50.75 9.46 23.23
CA LEU A 41 50.26 10.40 24.24
C LEU A 41 50.30 9.83 25.64
N LYS A 42 50.03 8.51 25.78
CA LYS A 42 50.06 7.81 27.07
C LYS A 42 51.52 7.75 27.57
N SER A 43 52.42 7.40 26.68
CA SER A 43 53.89 7.38 26.96
C SER A 43 54.40 8.76 27.30
N LEU A 44 54.06 9.78 26.50
CA LEU A 44 54.45 11.19 26.71
C LEU A 44 53.99 11.72 28.06
N LYS A 45 52.74 11.34 28.49
CA LYS A 45 52.20 11.73 29.78
C LYS A 45 52.99 11.13 30.93
N LYS A 46 53.52 9.89 30.75
CA LYS A 46 54.39 9.23 31.74
C LYS A 46 55.75 9.97 31.79
N GLN A 47 56.35 10.23 30.61
CA GLN A 47 57.65 10.96 30.52
C GLN A 47 57.53 12.36 31.13
N TYR A 48 56.43 13.07 30.93
CA TYR A 48 56.20 14.43 31.48
C TYR A 48 56.22 14.39 33.02
N LYS A 49 55.65 13.32 33.64
CA LYS A 49 55.65 13.16 35.11
C LYS A 49 57.04 12.87 35.69
N GLU A 50 57.93 12.22 34.91
CA GLU A 50 59.26 11.80 35.33
C GLU A 50 60.35 12.83 34.95
N ALA A 51 60.01 13.84 34.15
CA ALA A 51 60.93 14.82 33.59
C ALA A 51 61.23 15.98 34.55
N ARG A 52 62.40 16.61 34.41
CA ARG A 52 62.82 17.82 35.16
C ARG A 52 62.05 19.03 34.56
N GLU A 53 61.86 20.05 35.40
CA GLU A 53 61.13 21.27 35.05
C GLU A 53 61.53 21.89 33.70
N GLU A 54 62.88 21.89 33.42
CA GLU A 54 63.41 22.41 32.17
C GLU A 54 62.96 21.68 30.93
N GLN A 55 62.54 20.43 31.06
CA GLN A 55 62.06 19.58 29.95
C GLN A 55 60.53 19.64 29.76
N HIS A 56 59.80 20.26 30.70
CA HIS A 56 58.31 20.34 30.65
C HIS A 56 57.81 21.12 29.42
N PRO A 57 58.39 22.34 29.04
CA PRO A 57 57.84 23.08 27.91
C PRO A 57 57.85 22.32 26.58
N PRO A 58 58.97 21.73 26.13
CA PRO A 58 58.99 20.99 24.86
C PRO A 58 58.10 19.75 24.88
N LEU A 59 57.95 19.06 26.03
CA LEU A 59 57.06 17.90 26.18
C LEU A 59 55.59 18.33 26.09
N ALA A 60 55.25 19.49 26.68
CA ALA A 60 53.90 20.06 26.63
C ALA A 60 53.54 20.49 25.19
N GLU A 61 54.50 21.08 24.47
CA GLU A 61 54.31 21.46 23.07
C GLU A 61 54.06 20.23 22.20
N LEU A 62 54.85 19.17 22.35
CA LEU A 62 54.67 17.91 21.62
C LEU A 62 53.33 17.29 21.93
N GLN A 63 52.90 17.32 23.22
CA GLN A 63 51.62 16.82 23.63
C GLN A 63 50.47 17.57 22.92
N THR A 64 50.58 18.89 22.79
CA THR A 64 49.62 19.77 22.11
C THR A 64 49.53 19.42 20.62
N ILE A 65 50.67 19.23 19.97
CA ILE A 65 50.74 18.85 18.55
C ILE A 65 50.09 17.50 18.32
N LEU A 66 50.38 16.50 19.15
CA LEU A 66 49.84 15.16 19.05
C LEU A 66 48.29 15.14 19.31
N ARG A 67 47.82 15.94 20.27
CA ARG A 67 46.39 16.11 20.56
C ARG A 67 45.65 16.71 19.35
N LYS A 68 46.24 17.76 18.73
CA LYS A 68 45.65 18.39 17.56
C LYS A 68 45.57 17.39 16.38
N LYS A 69 46.65 16.65 16.17
CA LYS A 69 46.74 15.60 15.13
C LYS A 69 45.70 14.49 15.39
N LEU A 70 45.57 14.05 16.65
CA LEU A 70 44.61 13.04 17.06
C LEU A 70 43.18 13.53 16.80
N MET A 71 42.86 14.77 17.14
CA MET A 71 41.54 15.36 16.94
C MET A 71 41.17 15.40 15.46
N THR A 72 42.11 15.82 14.60
CA THR A 72 41.91 15.86 13.15
C THR A 72 41.65 14.46 12.59
N LEU A 73 42.46 13.47 12.98
CA LEU A 73 42.30 12.09 12.52
C LEU A 73 41.02 11.46 13.02
N ARG A 74 40.63 11.71 14.28
CA ARG A 74 39.37 11.23 14.85
C ARG A 74 38.16 11.80 14.10
N ARG A 75 38.21 13.10 13.79
CA ARG A 75 37.13 13.77 13.03
C ARG A 75 37.01 13.17 11.63
N ALA A 76 38.12 12.97 10.95
CA ALA A 76 38.15 12.35 9.61
C ALA A 76 37.64 10.91 9.65
N GLU A 77 38.00 10.12 10.65
CA GLU A 77 37.57 8.73 10.82
C GLU A 77 36.06 8.67 11.15
N TRP A 78 35.59 9.60 11.99
CA TRP A 78 34.16 9.70 12.31
C TRP A 78 33.35 9.99 11.04
N HIS A 79 33.79 10.96 10.22
CA HIS A 79 33.13 11.25 8.95
C HIS A 79 33.12 10.05 8.00
N ARG A 80 34.25 9.32 7.96
CA ARG A 80 34.35 8.11 7.13
C ARG A 80 33.34 7.03 7.60
N ARG A 81 33.27 6.80 8.92
CA ARG A 81 32.34 5.84 9.51
C ARG A 81 30.89 6.23 9.22
N CYS A 82 30.57 7.52 9.39
CA CYS A 82 29.23 8.03 9.11
C CYS A 82 28.84 7.81 7.63
N ARG A 83 29.76 8.10 6.71
CA ARG A 83 29.53 7.89 5.28
C ARG A 83 29.32 6.40 4.97
N LYS A 84 30.16 5.54 5.55
CA LYS A 84 30.06 4.08 5.37
C LYS A 84 28.74 3.54 5.92
N GLU A 85 28.33 4.04 7.08
CA GLU A 85 27.07 3.64 7.70
C GLU A 85 25.86 4.09 6.86
N ARG A 86 25.88 5.33 6.37
CA ARG A 86 24.83 5.85 5.49
C ARG A 86 24.73 5.03 4.20
N ALA A 87 25.88 4.70 3.60
CA ALA A 87 25.92 3.86 2.40
C ALA A 87 25.35 2.46 2.68
N ARG A 88 25.69 1.86 3.84
CA ARG A 88 25.17 0.56 4.26
C ARG A 88 23.65 0.60 4.45
N LYS A 89 23.15 1.64 5.11
CA LYS A 89 21.72 1.84 5.34
C LYS A 89 20.97 2.01 4.01
N ARG A 90 21.54 2.82 3.11
CA ARG A 90 20.95 3.00 1.76
C ARG A 90 20.89 1.68 1.01
N ALA A 91 21.98 0.90 1.01
CA ALA A 91 22.06 -0.39 0.34
C ALA A 91 21.05 -1.39 0.93
N SER A 92 20.93 -1.40 2.26
CA SER A 92 19.97 -2.26 2.97
C SER A 92 18.52 -1.88 2.62
N PHE A 93 18.23 -0.58 2.55
CA PHE A 93 16.91 -0.09 2.16
C PHE A 93 16.58 -0.47 0.71
N ILE A 94 17.52 -0.26 -0.22
CA ILE A 94 17.31 -0.58 -1.64
C ILE A 94 17.09 -2.10 -1.83
N ALA A 95 17.84 -2.94 -1.07
CA ALA A 95 17.73 -4.39 -1.13
C ALA A 95 16.35 -4.88 -0.69
N ASN A 96 15.80 -4.31 0.40
CA ASN A 96 14.47 -4.67 0.89
C ASN A 96 13.85 -3.49 1.66
N PRO A 97 13.16 -2.58 0.94
CA PRO A 97 12.57 -1.39 1.55
C PRO A 97 11.57 -1.69 2.67
N PHE A 98 10.74 -2.72 2.49
CA PHE A 98 9.71 -3.07 3.47
C PHE A 98 10.32 -3.61 4.76
N SER A 99 11.32 -4.46 4.66
CA SER A 99 12.02 -5.02 5.84
C SER A 99 12.75 -3.91 6.61
N PHE A 100 13.45 -3.03 5.89
CA PHE A 100 14.15 -1.88 6.48
C PHE A 100 13.16 -0.96 7.22
N THR A 101 12.02 -0.67 6.59
CA THR A 101 10.98 0.19 7.16
C THR A 101 10.42 -0.40 8.44
N LYS A 102 10.13 -1.70 8.46
CA LYS A 102 9.63 -2.40 9.66
C LYS A 102 10.58 -2.25 10.83
N GLN A 103 11.88 -2.47 10.59
CA GLN A 103 12.91 -2.33 11.62
C GLN A 103 13.03 -0.88 12.11
N LEU A 104 13.01 0.07 11.19
CA LEU A 104 13.14 1.50 11.51
C LEU A 104 11.98 2.00 12.37
N LEU A 105 10.76 1.52 12.10
CA LEU A 105 9.54 1.96 12.79
C LEU A 105 9.27 1.14 14.07
N GLY A 106 10.27 0.41 14.55
CA GLY A 106 10.23 -0.21 15.88
C GLY A 106 9.84 -1.67 15.95
N GLN A 107 9.65 -2.35 14.82
CA GLN A 107 9.48 -3.81 14.86
C GLN A 107 10.86 -4.45 15.00
N LYS A 108 11.21 -4.74 16.23
CA LYS A 108 12.47 -5.46 16.50
C LYS A 108 12.42 -6.81 15.77
N ARG A 109 13.55 -7.24 15.23
CA ARG A 109 13.68 -8.61 14.73
C ARG A 109 13.43 -9.54 15.91
N SER A 110 12.51 -10.47 15.73
CA SER A 110 12.36 -11.57 16.69
C SER A 110 13.73 -12.19 16.88
N ARG A 111 14.18 -12.27 18.11
CA ARG A 111 15.41 -13.00 18.45
C ARG A 111 15.17 -14.45 18.06
N SER A 112 16.14 -15.08 17.44
CA SER A 112 16.10 -16.51 17.18
C SER A 112 16.10 -17.20 18.55
N LEU A 113 15.15 -18.11 18.73
CA LEU A 113 15.07 -18.88 19.94
C LEU A 113 16.29 -19.84 20.04
N UNK A 114 16.90 -20.02 20.77
CA UNK A 114 17.77 -20.68 20.98
C UNK A 114 17.42 -21.55 21.84
N CYS A 115 17.35 -22.67 21.83
CA CYS A 115 16.97 -23.81 22.67
C CYS A 115 17.73 -25.10 22.28
N SER A 116 17.92 -25.98 23.23
CA SER A 116 18.43 -27.31 22.94
C SER A 116 17.35 -28.17 22.26
N LYS A 117 17.79 -29.26 21.63
CA LYS A 117 16.88 -30.19 20.98
C LYS A 117 15.91 -30.82 22.00
N GLU A 118 16.43 -31.14 23.18
CA GLU A 118 15.65 -31.71 24.27
C GLU A 118 14.56 -30.78 24.78
N GLU A 119 14.87 -29.49 24.89
CA GLU A 119 13.91 -28.48 25.30
C GLU A 119 12.78 -28.33 24.25
N ILE A 120 13.16 -28.32 22.98
CA ILE A 120 12.18 -28.20 21.88
C ILE A 120 11.27 -29.43 21.88
N ASN A 121 11.85 -30.63 21.94
CA ASN A 121 11.07 -31.88 21.92
C ASN A 121 10.11 -31.94 23.12
N ARG A 122 10.60 -31.61 24.32
CA ARG A 122 9.78 -31.57 25.54
C ARG A 122 8.62 -30.58 25.42
N HIS A 123 8.91 -29.37 24.93
CA HIS A 123 7.92 -28.34 24.77
C HIS A 123 6.82 -28.76 23.78
N ILE A 124 7.22 -29.33 22.63
CA ILE A 124 6.25 -29.75 21.60
C ILE A 124 5.38 -30.90 22.14
N GLN A 125 6.03 -31.87 22.77
CA GLN A 125 5.32 -33.02 23.36
C GLN A 125 4.30 -32.55 24.40
N THR A 126 4.74 -31.68 25.32
CA THR A 126 3.83 -31.14 26.36
C THR A 126 2.68 -30.35 25.77
N THR A 127 2.96 -29.55 24.74
CA THR A 127 1.98 -28.62 24.16
C THR A 127 0.94 -29.33 23.29
N TYR A 128 1.38 -30.34 22.51
CA TYR A 128 0.56 -30.95 21.47
C TYR A 128 0.16 -32.42 21.72
N SER A 129 0.43 -32.93 22.92
CA SER A 129 -0.08 -34.25 23.36
C SER A 129 -1.43 -34.11 24.01
N ASP A 130 -2.26 -35.11 23.83
CA ASP A 130 -3.59 -35.15 24.48
C ASP A 130 -3.83 -36.59 24.98
N PRO A 131 -3.55 -36.88 26.25
CA PRO A 131 -3.72 -38.23 26.81
C PRO A 131 -5.17 -38.72 26.73
N VAL A 132 -6.15 -37.83 26.67
CA VAL A 132 -7.58 -38.19 26.60
C VAL A 132 -8.15 -37.99 25.19
N ARG A 133 -7.31 -37.88 24.17
CA ARG A 133 -7.71 -37.61 22.78
C ARG A 133 -8.83 -38.53 22.26
N GLN A 134 -8.79 -39.81 22.60
CA GLN A 134 -9.79 -40.77 22.15
C GLN A 134 -11.05 -40.81 23.01
N GLN A 135 -11.03 -40.12 24.15
CA GLN A 135 -12.16 -40.10 25.07
C GLN A 135 -13.26 -39.18 24.50
N GLU A 136 -14.49 -39.68 24.43
CA GLU A 136 -15.60 -38.90 23.95
C GLU A 136 -15.91 -37.73 24.90
N LEU A 137 -16.39 -36.63 24.33
CA LEU A 137 -16.89 -35.52 25.12
C LEU A 137 -18.15 -35.93 25.86
N GLY A 138 -18.28 -35.50 27.09
CA GLY A 138 -19.49 -35.76 27.90
C GLY A 138 -20.75 -35.14 27.29
N GLN A 139 -21.87 -35.43 27.90
CA GLN A 139 -23.12 -34.79 27.48
C GLN A 139 -23.19 -33.35 28.02
N CYS A 140 -23.73 -32.42 27.20
CA CYS A 140 -23.99 -31.07 27.61
C CYS A 140 -25.42 -30.72 27.17
N ASN A 141 -26.29 -30.54 28.15
CA ASN A 141 -27.72 -30.30 27.92
C ASN A 141 -28.05 -28.95 27.30
N ILE A 142 -27.14 -27.99 27.36
CA ILE A 142 -27.37 -26.66 26.81
C ILE A 142 -26.88 -26.52 25.36
N LEU A 143 -26.23 -27.53 24.81
CA LEU A 143 -25.73 -27.49 23.43
C LEU A 143 -26.89 -27.31 22.44
N ILE A 144 -26.72 -26.43 21.48
CA ILE A 144 -27.67 -26.24 20.38
C ILE A 144 -27.76 -27.51 19.51
N LYS A 145 -28.91 -27.69 18.90
CA LYS A 145 -29.15 -28.78 17.95
C LYS A 145 -29.49 -28.15 16.60
N PRO A 146 -28.49 -27.90 15.73
CA PRO A 146 -28.76 -27.32 14.42
C PRO A 146 -29.73 -28.21 13.62
N PRO A 147 -30.70 -27.62 12.91
CA PRO A 147 -31.65 -28.40 12.11
C PRO A 147 -30.97 -29.03 10.90
N PRO A 148 -31.58 -30.08 10.29
CA PRO A 148 -31.04 -30.64 9.06
C PRO A 148 -30.84 -29.55 7.98
N PRO A 149 -29.84 -29.71 7.08
CA PRO A 149 -29.55 -28.68 6.08
C PRO A 149 -30.65 -28.58 5.02
N ASN A 150 -30.98 -27.36 4.65
CA ASN A 150 -31.88 -27.06 3.53
C ASN A 150 -31.13 -27.13 2.20
N LYS A 151 -29.81 -26.81 2.23
CA LYS A 151 -28.95 -26.87 1.05
C LYS A 151 -27.81 -27.85 1.32
N GLU A 152 -27.66 -28.79 0.42
CA GLU A 152 -26.65 -29.84 0.58
C GLU A 152 -25.26 -29.30 0.32
N PHE A 153 -24.25 -29.99 0.88
CA PHE A 153 -22.84 -29.73 0.64
C PHE A 153 -22.51 -30.10 -0.82
N ASP A 154 -21.66 -29.28 -1.47
CA ASP A 154 -21.18 -29.57 -2.82
C ASP A 154 -20.12 -30.68 -2.75
N SER A 155 -20.57 -31.94 -2.98
CA SER A 155 -19.71 -33.12 -2.91
C SER A 155 -19.07 -33.49 -4.26
N LYS A 156 -19.23 -32.67 -5.30
CA LYS A 156 -18.65 -32.93 -6.62
C LYS A 156 -17.13 -32.81 -6.58
N GLU A 157 -16.46 -33.41 -7.56
CA GLU A 157 -15.01 -33.30 -7.70
C GLU A 157 -14.59 -31.82 -7.83
N PRO A 158 -13.41 -31.45 -7.30
CA PRO A 158 -12.91 -30.07 -7.48
C PRO A 158 -12.83 -29.68 -8.94
N LEU A 159 -13.29 -28.46 -9.24
CA LEU A 159 -13.23 -27.89 -10.57
C LEU A 159 -11.88 -27.19 -10.81
N LEU A 160 -11.42 -27.20 -12.05
CA LEU A 160 -10.18 -26.49 -12.43
C LEU A 160 -10.26 -25.01 -12.05
N LYS A 161 -11.43 -24.40 -12.23
CA LYS A 161 -11.66 -22.99 -11.88
C LYS A 161 -11.45 -22.73 -10.38
N GLU A 162 -11.86 -23.63 -9.52
CA GLU A 162 -11.64 -23.50 -8.06
C GLU A 162 -10.14 -23.47 -7.74
N VAL A 163 -9.37 -24.36 -8.38
CA VAL A 163 -7.90 -24.42 -8.22
C VAL A 163 -7.28 -23.11 -8.70
N GLN A 164 -7.68 -22.64 -9.89
CA GLN A 164 -7.19 -21.39 -10.47
C GLN A 164 -7.49 -20.19 -9.55
N ASP A 165 -8.71 -20.11 -8.99
CA ASP A 165 -9.11 -19.02 -8.11
C ASP A 165 -8.28 -18.97 -6.82
N VAL A 166 -7.99 -20.14 -6.22
CA VAL A 166 -7.14 -20.23 -5.02
C VAL A 166 -5.74 -19.73 -5.33
N VAL A 167 -5.15 -20.23 -6.41
CA VAL A 167 -3.78 -19.88 -6.79
C VAL A 167 -3.66 -18.40 -7.15
N LYS A 168 -4.66 -17.86 -7.86
CA LYS A 168 -4.69 -16.44 -8.24
C LYS A 168 -4.64 -15.52 -7.01
N ARG A 169 -5.38 -15.85 -5.95
CA ARG A 169 -5.45 -15.05 -4.72
C ARG A 169 -4.23 -15.22 -3.82
N ALA A 170 -3.54 -16.35 -3.91
CA ALA A 170 -2.40 -16.67 -3.04
C ALA A 170 -1.21 -15.72 -3.30
N ARG A 171 -0.45 -15.43 -2.26
CA ARG A 171 0.77 -14.62 -2.37
C ARG A 171 1.88 -15.47 -2.98
N ALA A 172 2.46 -14.98 -4.08
CA ALA A 172 3.51 -15.70 -4.82
C ALA A 172 4.75 -15.99 -3.95
N GLY A 173 5.04 -15.10 -3.01
CA GLY A 173 6.20 -15.21 -2.11
C GLY A 173 5.96 -15.93 -0.79
N SER A 174 4.80 -16.59 -0.61
CA SER A 174 4.53 -17.37 0.61
C SER A 174 5.51 -18.53 0.70
N ALA A 175 6.03 -18.78 1.93
CA ALA A 175 6.97 -19.85 2.18
C ALA A 175 6.34 -21.22 1.83
N PRO A 176 7.01 -22.03 1.02
CA PRO A 176 6.54 -23.40 0.76
C PRO A 176 6.82 -24.29 1.97
N GLY A 177 6.01 -25.33 2.16
CA GLY A 177 6.27 -26.32 3.16
C GLY A 177 7.24 -27.39 2.66
N PRO A 178 7.13 -28.63 3.18
CA PRO A 178 8.07 -29.72 2.84
C PRO A 178 8.18 -30.03 1.34
N SER A 179 7.16 -29.73 0.54
CA SER A 179 7.23 -29.92 -0.93
C SER A 179 8.24 -28.98 -1.58
N ARG A 180 8.57 -27.86 -0.92
CA ARG A 180 9.49 -26.81 -1.40
C ARG A 180 9.02 -26.08 -2.66
N VAL A 181 7.84 -26.40 -3.20
CA VAL A 181 7.29 -25.79 -4.42
C VAL A 181 6.41 -24.60 -4.04
N PRO A 182 6.82 -23.36 -4.38
CA PRO A 182 6.04 -22.18 -4.01
C PRO A 182 4.86 -21.93 -4.97
N TYR A 183 3.90 -21.12 -4.54
CA TYR A 183 2.75 -20.70 -5.37
C TYR A 183 3.18 -20.11 -6.72
N ARG A 184 4.33 -19.45 -6.75
CA ARG A 184 4.86 -18.81 -7.97
C ARG A 184 4.97 -19.80 -9.14
N VAL A 185 5.34 -21.04 -8.86
CA VAL A 185 5.47 -22.10 -9.87
C VAL A 185 4.10 -22.36 -10.51
N TYR A 186 3.06 -22.52 -9.69
CA TYR A 186 1.71 -22.80 -10.18
C TYR A 186 1.06 -21.59 -10.85
N LYS A 187 1.42 -20.37 -10.43
CA LYS A 187 0.94 -19.12 -11.05
C LYS A 187 1.48 -18.97 -12.47
N ASN A 188 2.73 -19.38 -12.69
CA ASN A 188 3.44 -19.15 -13.96
C ASN A 188 3.36 -20.35 -14.91
N CYS A 189 2.90 -21.52 -14.46
CA CYS A 189 2.83 -22.75 -15.26
C CYS A 189 1.41 -23.32 -15.28
N PRO A 190 0.51 -22.82 -16.16
CA PRO A 190 -0.87 -23.32 -16.20
C PRO A 190 -1.01 -24.82 -16.48
N LEU A 191 -0.11 -25.40 -17.28
CA LEU A 191 -0.11 -26.84 -17.57
C LEU A 191 0.17 -27.65 -16.30
N LEU A 192 1.09 -27.18 -15.48
CA LEU A 192 1.44 -27.84 -14.21
C LEU A 192 0.27 -27.74 -13.23
N LEU A 193 -0.41 -26.59 -13.22
CA LEU A 193 -1.60 -26.40 -12.40
C LEU A 193 -2.71 -27.37 -12.80
N LYS A 194 -2.87 -27.60 -14.10
CA LYS A 194 -3.85 -28.56 -14.64
C LYS A 194 -3.51 -30.00 -14.22
N ARG A 195 -2.22 -30.35 -14.17
CA ARG A 195 -1.76 -31.66 -13.67
C ARG A 195 -2.07 -31.79 -12.17
N LEU A 196 -1.80 -30.74 -11.38
CA LEU A 196 -2.16 -30.74 -9.95
C LEU A 196 -3.67 -30.94 -9.76
N TRP A 197 -4.50 -30.23 -10.53
CA TRP A 197 -5.97 -30.40 -10.49
C TRP A 197 -6.39 -31.87 -10.65
N LYS A 198 -5.79 -32.58 -11.61
CA LYS A 198 -6.09 -34.01 -11.82
C LYS A 198 -5.75 -34.84 -10.58
N ILE A 199 -4.62 -34.54 -9.92
CA ILE A 199 -4.22 -35.21 -8.67
C ILE A 199 -5.23 -34.91 -7.56
N LEU A 200 -5.68 -33.64 -7.45
CA LEU A 200 -6.65 -33.25 -6.41
C LEU A 200 -8.01 -33.99 -6.59
N LYS A 201 -8.42 -34.25 -7.83
CA LYS A 201 -9.63 -35.07 -8.10
C LYS A 201 -9.46 -36.50 -7.60
N VAL A 202 -8.28 -37.09 -7.81
CA VAL A 202 -7.99 -38.46 -7.32
C VAL A 202 -8.04 -38.48 -5.79
N ILE A 203 -7.43 -37.51 -5.13
CA ILE A 203 -7.46 -37.40 -3.66
C ILE A 203 -8.90 -37.28 -3.16
N TRP A 204 -9.72 -36.45 -3.81
CA TRP A 204 -11.13 -36.28 -3.46
C TRP A 204 -11.90 -37.61 -3.55
N ARG A 205 -11.73 -38.34 -4.66
CA ARG A 205 -12.39 -39.65 -4.87
C ARG A 205 -11.97 -40.71 -3.85
N ARG A 206 -10.67 -40.73 -3.51
CA ARG A 206 -10.12 -41.72 -2.57
C ARG A 206 -10.47 -41.42 -1.11
N GLY A 207 -10.81 -40.14 -0.80
CA GLY A 207 -11.12 -39.74 0.57
C GLY A 207 -9.91 -39.77 1.52
N LYS A 208 -8.70 -39.77 0.98
CA LYS A 208 -7.46 -39.79 1.76
C LYS A 208 -6.47 -38.76 1.22
N VAL A 209 -5.87 -38.01 2.13
CA VAL A 209 -4.89 -36.95 1.76
C VAL A 209 -3.57 -37.62 1.36
N ALA A 210 -2.77 -36.90 0.55
CA ALA A 210 -1.43 -37.34 0.19
C ALA A 210 -0.55 -37.40 1.45
N GLN A 211 0.24 -38.47 1.59
CA GLN A 211 1.09 -38.67 2.76
C GLN A 211 2.00 -37.49 3.04
N GLN A 212 2.54 -36.89 2.00
CA GLN A 212 3.44 -35.72 2.12
C GLN A 212 2.77 -34.55 2.82
N TRP A 213 1.46 -34.44 2.70
CA TRP A 213 0.75 -33.33 3.31
C TRP A 213 0.56 -33.45 4.82
N UNK A 214 0.67 -34.41 5.36
CA UNK A 214 0.57 -34.63 6.63
C UNK A 214 1.63 -34.17 7.38
N PHE A 215 2.71 -33.75 6.79
CA PHE A 215 3.92 -33.29 7.48
C PHE A 215 4.11 -31.79 7.30
N ALA A 216 4.58 -31.11 8.35
CA ALA A 216 4.83 -29.66 8.29
C ALA A 216 6.10 -29.28 9.03
N GLU A 217 6.79 -28.25 8.50
CA GLU A 217 7.89 -27.60 9.21
C GLU A 217 7.29 -26.47 10.04
N GLY A 218 7.58 -26.44 11.33
CA GLY A 218 7.09 -25.37 12.21
C GLY A 218 8.05 -24.18 12.25
N ALA A 219 7.49 -22.99 12.23
CA ALA A 219 8.25 -21.74 12.36
C ALA A 219 7.87 -21.04 13.67
N TRP A 220 8.86 -20.62 14.44
CA TRP A 220 8.67 -19.89 15.69
C TRP A 220 8.27 -18.44 15.42
N ILE A 221 7.20 -17.99 16.04
CA ILE A 221 6.78 -16.60 15.99
C ILE A 221 6.59 -16.08 17.43
N PRO A 222 7.27 -14.99 17.82
CA PRO A 222 7.15 -14.49 19.18
C PRO A 222 5.73 -13.95 19.44
N LYS A 223 5.21 -14.19 20.63
CA LYS A 223 3.91 -13.67 21.07
C LYS A 223 3.99 -12.19 21.41
N GLU A 224 5.17 -11.75 21.90
CA GLU A 224 5.45 -10.37 22.33
C GLU A 224 6.84 -9.97 21.84
N GLU A 225 7.12 -8.66 21.79
CA GLU A 225 8.38 -8.11 21.29
C GLU A 225 9.62 -8.60 22.06
N ASP A 226 9.45 -8.84 23.36
CA ASP A 226 10.56 -9.23 24.26
C ASP A 226 10.58 -10.73 24.57
N SER A 227 9.95 -11.56 23.74
CA SER A 227 9.92 -13.01 23.93
C SER A 227 11.34 -13.61 23.97
N LYS A 228 11.61 -14.37 25.04
CA LYS A 228 12.93 -14.95 25.31
C LYS A 228 12.87 -16.47 25.54
N THR A 229 11.79 -16.93 26.20
CA THR A 229 11.61 -18.34 26.56
C THR A 229 10.68 -19.01 25.55
N ILE A 230 10.82 -20.34 25.42
CA ILE A 230 10.13 -21.14 24.39
C ILE A 230 8.60 -21.01 24.45
N ASP A 231 8.04 -20.92 25.65
CA ASP A 231 6.59 -20.77 25.86
C ASP A 231 6.03 -19.40 25.42
N GLN A 232 6.93 -18.41 25.21
CA GLN A 232 6.56 -17.08 24.70
C GLN A 232 6.48 -17.04 23.17
N PHE A 233 6.68 -18.18 22.52
CA PHE A 233 6.59 -18.29 21.06
C PHE A 233 5.37 -19.14 20.67
N ARG A 234 4.85 -18.86 19.47
CA ARG A 234 3.84 -19.67 18.79
C ARG A 234 4.51 -20.43 17.66
N ILE A 235 4.05 -21.64 17.38
CA ILE A 235 4.51 -22.38 16.22
C ILE A 235 3.45 -22.25 15.12
N ILE A 236 3.91 -21.86 13.93
CA ILE A 236 3.06 -21.83 12.72
C ILE A 236 3.56 -22.92 11.78
N SER A 237 2.64 -23.73 11.27
CA SER A 237 2.95 -24.83 10.37
C SER A 237 3.17 -24.33 8.95
N LEU A 238 4.30 -24.65 8.36
CA LEU A 238 4.60 -24.42 6.94
C LEU A 238 4.15 -25.68 6.19
N LEU A 239 3.00 -25.57 5.54
CA LEU A 239 2.33 -26.68 4.87
C LEU A 239 2.69 -26.70 3.39
N SER A 240 2.64 -27.91 2.79
CA SER A 240 2.79 -28.05 1.34
C SER A 240 1.73 -27.22 0.61
N VAL A 241 2.16 -26.46 -0.38
CA VAL A 241 1.29 -25.57 -1.17
C VAL A 241 0.11 -26.34 -1.80
N GLU A 242 0.38 -27.55 -2.27
CA GLU A 242 -0.62 -28.44 -2.88
C GLU A 242 -1.75 -28.78 -1.90
N GLY A 243 -1.36 -29.12 -0.66
CA GLY A 243 -2.32 -29.36 0.43
C GLY A 243 -3.12 -28.12 0.78
N LYS A 244 -2.46 -26.96 0.83
CA LYS A 244 -3.12 -25.66 1.07
C LYS A 244 -4.18 -25.37 0.00
N ILE A 245 -3.86 -25.62 -1.27
CA ILE A 245 -4.79 -25.42 -2.39
C ILE A 245 -6.02 -26.32 -2.20
N PHE A 246 -5.80 -27.60 -1.93
CA PHE A 246 -6.88 -28.57 -1.74
C PHE A 246 -7.79 -28.16 -0.58
N PHE A 247 -7.22 -27.91 0.59
CA PHE A 247 -8.03 -27.56 1.77
C PHE A 247 -8.64 -26.16 1.69
N SER A 248 -8.09 -25.27 0.87
CA SER A 248 -8.74 -23.97 0.59
C SER A 248 -10.04 -24.18 -0.21
N ILE A 249 -10.05 -25.14 -1.12
CA ILE A 249 -11.28 -25.50 -1.87
C ILE A 249 -12.30 -26.09 -0.90
N VAL A 250 -11.89 -27.06 -0.07
CA VAL A 250 -12.77 -27.70 0.93
C VAL A 250 -13.31 -26.65 1.90
N ALA A 251 -12.45 -25.75 2.38
CA ALA A 251 -12.83 -24.67 3.32
C ALA A 251 -13.87 -23.73 2.70
N ARG A 252 -13.71 -23.38 1.42
CA ARG A 252 -14.68 -22.52 0.71
C ARG A 252 -16.03 -23.20 0.60
N ARG A 253 -16.04 -24.47 0.23
CA ARG A 253 -17.27 -25.26 0.11
C ARG A 253 -17.96 -25.42 1.47
N LEU A 254 -17.15 -25.67 2.51
CA LEU A 254 -17.66 -25.78 3.88
C LEU A 254 -18.25 -24.44 4.36
N THR A 255 -17.57 -23.34 4.10
CA THR A 255 -18.03 -21.98 4.44
C THR A 255 -19.38 -21.71 3.74
N ASN A 256 -19.49 -22.03 2.46
CA ASN A 256 -20.74 -21.85 1.69
C ASN A 256 -21.87 -22.69 2.26
N PHE A 257 -21.58 -23.96 2.59
CA PHE A 257 -22.57 -24.87 3.20
C PHE A 257 -23.07 -24.33 4.55
N LEU A 258 -22.13 -23.91 5.41
CA LEU A 258 -22.47 -23.41 6.76
C LEU A 258 -23.26 -22.09 6.67
N SER A 259 -22.85 -21.19 5.79
CA SER A 259 -23.52 -19.89 5.61
C SER A 259 -24.91 -20.04 4.98
N SER A 260 -25.01 -20.90 3.96
CA SER A 260 -26.28 -21.13 3.25
C SER A 260 -27.36 -21.73 4.14
N ASN A 261 -26.96 -22.52 5.15
CA ASN A 261 -27.89 -23.18 6.08
C ASN A 261 -28.05 -22.42 7.40
N GLY A 262 -27.39 -21.24 7.54
CA GLY A 262 -27.48 -20.44 8.75
C GLY A 262 -26.80 -21.07 9.97
N TYR A 263 -25.86 -22.00 9.74
CA TYR A 263 -25.15 -22.70 10.83
C TYR A 263 -24.13 -21.84 11.54
N ILE A 264 -23.58 -20.83 10.85
CA ILE A 264 -22.77 -19.79 11.49
C ILE A 264 -23.58 -18.49 11.48
N ASP A 265 -23.78 -17.93 12.66
CA ASP A 265 -24.48 -16.66 12.86
C ASP A 265 -23.45 -15.52 12.82
N SER A 266 -23.45 -14.75 11.71
CA SER A 266 -22.50 -13.63 11.53
C SER A 266 -22.75 -12.46 12.48
N SER A 267 -23.88 -12.44 13.18
CA SER A 267 -24.11 -11.46 14.26
C SER A 267 -23.37 -11.86 15.53
N VAL A 268 -23.01 -13.14 15.67
CA VAL A 268 -22.31 -13.68 16.84
C VAL A 268 -20.84 -13.92 16.51
N GLN A 269 -20.53 -14.79 15.54
CA GLN A 269 -19.13 -15.06 15.14
C GLN A 269 -18.72 -14.10 14.02
N LYS A 270 -17.83 -13.16 14.35
CA LYS A 270 -17.33 -12.14 13.40
C LYS A 270 -15.99 -12.50 12.79
N GLY A 271 -15.34 -13.54 13.27
CA GLY A 271 -14.02 -13.97 12.76
C GLY A 271 -14.10 -15.17 11.83
N GLY A 272 -13.13 -15.28 10.95
CA GLY A 272 -12.98 -16.43 10.07
C GLY A 272 -13.95 -16.50 8.90
N LEU A 273 -14.76 -15.47 8.69
CA LEU A 273 -15.78 -15.42 7.63
C LEU A 273 -15.37 -14.45 6.54
N SER A 274 -15.38 -14.93 5.30
CA SER A 274 -15.06 -14.12 4.13
C SER A 274 -16.12 -13.03 3.90
N GLY A 275 -15.68 -11.80 3.64
CA GLY A 275 -16.57 -10.69 3.32
C GLY A 275 -17.22 -10.01 4.54
N VAL A 276 -16.91 -10.46 5.74
CA VAL A 276 -17.39 -9.83 6.98
C VAL A 276 -16.27 -8.96 7.54
N PRO A 277 -16.47 -7.62 7.69
CA PRO A 277 -15.46 -6.74 8.29
C PRO A 277 -15.50 -6.86 9.83
N GLY A 278 -15.21 -8.06 10.31
CA GLY A 278 -15.50 -8.53 11.66
C GLY A 278 -14.94 -7.70 12.80
N CYS A 279 -13.65 -7.27 12.71
CA CYS A 279 -13.02 -6.45 13.76
C CYS A 279 -13.78 -5.15 13.98
N LEU A 280 -14.05 -4.42 12.92
CA LEU A 280 -14.70 -3.11 13.01
C LEU A 280 -16.16 -3.22 13.43
N GLU A 281 -16.88 -4.21 12.92
CA GLU A 281 -18.27 -4.43 13.35
C GLU A 281 -18.35 -4.80 14.84
N HIS A 282 -17.48 -5.69 15.29
CA HIS A 282 -17.42 -6.12 16.68
C HIS A 282 -17.11 -4.92 17.62
N THR A 283 -15.97 -4.24 17.36
CA THR A 283 -15.53 -3.10 18.21
C THR A 283 -16.47 -1.91 18.05
N GLY A 284 -17.01 -1.68 16.87
CA GLY A 284 -17.95 -0.58 16.59
C GLY A 284 -19.25 -0.69 17.38
N VAL A 285 -19.84 -1.88 17.43
CA VAL A 285 -21.07 -2.10 18.20
C VAL A 285 -20.80 -2.01 19.70
N VAL A 286 -19.72 -2.60 20.20
CA VAL A 286 -19.34 -2.51 21.63
C VAL A 286 -19.12 -1.03 22.01
N THR A 287 -18.41 -0.28 21.17
CA THR A 287 -18.16 1.16 21.38
C THR A 287 -19.48 1.92 21.43
N GLN A 288 -20.41 1.63 20.52
CA GLN A 288 -21.72 2.29 20.47
C GLN A 288 -22.54 2.00 21.73
N LEU A 289 -22.53 0.74 22.20
CA LEU A 289 -23.25 0.36 23.43
C LEU A 289 -22.68 1.11 24.65
N ILE A 290 -21.36 1.19 24.77
CA ILE A 290 -20.70 1.92 25.86
C ILE A 290 -21.03 3.42 25.78
N ARG A 291 -20.97 4.00 24.58
CA ARG A 291 -21.30 5.42 24.36
C ARG A 291 -22.74 5.73 24.76
N GLU A 292 -23.69 4.91 24.32
CA GLU A 292 -25.12 5.10 24.64
C GLU A 292 -25.37 4.96 26.14
N ALA A 293 -24.79 3.96 26.78
CA ALA A 293 -24.93 3.76 28.26
C ALA A 293 -24.38 4.97 29.03
N ARG A 294 -23.25 5.52 28.58
CA ARG A 294 -22.65 6.70 29.22
C ARG A 294 -23.50 7.96 29.02
N GLU A 295 -23.95 8.19 27.78
CA GLU A 295 -24.68 9.42 27.42
C GLU A 295 -26.11 9.43 27.99
N ASN A 296 -26.77 8.26 28.00
CA ASN A 296 -28.16 8.13 28.44
C ASN A 296 -28.28 7.71 29.89
N LYS A 297 -27.17 7.67 30.64
CA LYS A 297 -27.12 7.26 32.02
C LYS A 297 -27.73 5.87 32.24
N GLY A 298 -27.42 4.96 31.34
CA GLY A 298 -27.91 3.58 31.34
C GLY A 298 -27.01 2.62 32.09
N ASP A 299 -27.46 1.38 32.18
CA ASP A 299 -26.72 0.27 32.76
C ASP A 299 -26.19 -0.61 31.64
N LEU A 300 -24.92 -1.06 31.77
CA LEU A 300 -24.29 -1.96 30.79
C LEU A 300 -23.17 -2.73 31.49
N THR A 301 -23.09 -4.03 31.20
CA THR A 301 -21.98 -4.88 31.62
C THR A 301 -21.30 -5.41 30.38
N VAL A 302 -19.97 -5.24 30.34
CA VAL A 302 -19.15 -5.78 29.22
C VAL A 302 -18.04 -6.65 29.83
N LEU A 303 -17.95 -7.89 29.35
CA LEU A 303 -16.88 -8.82 29.73
C LEU A 303 -16.07 -9.18 28.49
N TRP A 304 -14.78 -8.93 28.53
CA TRP A 304 -13.83 -9.40 27.51
C TRP A 304 -13.16 -10.64 28.09
N LEU A 305 -13.48 -11.80 27.52
CA LEU A 305 -13.03 -13.10 28.03
C LEU A 305 -11.91 -13.67 27.15
N ASP A 306 -10.84 -14.11 27.80
CA ASP A 306 -9.66 -14.69 27.14
C ASP A 306 -9.58 -16.19 27.44
N LEU A 307 -9.33 -17.00 26.40
CA LEU A 307 -9.15 -18.44 26.53
C LEU A 307 -7.65 -18.77 26.59
N ALA A 308 -7.31 -19.75 27.42
CA ALA A 308 -5.93 -20.21 27.56
C ALA A 308 -5.54 -21.01 26.33
N ASN A 309 -4.60 -20.47 25.51
CA ASN A 309 -4.04 -21.13 24.34
C ASN A 309 -5.13 -21.78 23.45
N ALA A 310 -6.16 -21.03 23.10
CA ALA A 310 -7.37 -21.56 22.44
C ALA A 310 -7.05 -22.41 21.19
N TYR A 311 -6.21 -21.90 20.29
CA TYR A 311 -5.85 -22.61 19.06
C TYR A 311 -5.06 -23.90 19.31
N GLY A 312 -4.24 -23.91 20.35
CA GLY A 312 -3.41 -25.08 20.70
C GLY A 312 -4.07 -26.07 21.62
N SER A 313 -5.21 -25.73 22.21
CA SER A 313 -5.88 -26.57 23.22
C SER A 313 -7.21 -27.18 22.78
N ILE A 314 -7.73 -26.79 21.60
CA ILE A 314 -9.00 -27.34 21.11
C ILE A 314 -8.87 -28.85 20.87
N PRO A 315 -9.71 -29.71 21.51
CA PRO A 315 -9.63 -31.17 21.28
C PRO A 315 -10.12 -31.55 19.87
N HIS A 316 -9.49 -32.57 19.29
CA HIS A 316 -9.93 -33.08 17.99
C HIS A 316 -11.33 -33.72 18.08
N LYS A 317 -11.73 -34.23 19.25
CA LYS A 317 -13.10 -34.70 19.48
C LYS A 317 -14.13 -33.56 19.36
N LEU A 318 -13.75 -32.34 19.77
CA LEU A 318 -14.64 -31.16 19.61
C LEU A 318 -14.81 -30.84 18.11
N ILE A 319 -13.75 -30.90 17.33
CA ILE A 319 -13.80 -30.69 15.87
C ILE A 319 -14.73 -31.74 15.24
N GLN A 320 -14.59 -33.02 15.65
CA GLN A 320 -15.43 -34.13 15.17
C GLN A 320 -16.90 -33.88 15.53
N THR A 321 -17.18 -33.52 16.78
CA THR A 321 -18.51 -33.27 17.31
C THR A 321 -19.18 -32.09 16.58
N VAL A 322 -18.44 -31.02 16.36
CA VAL A 322 -18.93 -29.81 15.68
C VAL A 322 -19.35 -30.14 14.25
N MET A 323 -18.54 -30.89 13.52
CA MET A 323 -18.85 -31.31 12.16
C MET A 323 -20.11 -32.19 12.12
N ALA A 324 -20.21 -33.17 13.03
CA ALA A 324 -21.35 -34.07 13.13
C ALA A 324 -22.67 -33.33 13.44
N LYS A 325 -22.59 -32.41 14.41
CA LYS A 325 -23.78 -31.64 14.83
C LYS A 325 -24.31 -30.70 13.74
N HIS A 326 -23.39 -30.20 12.88
CA HIS A 326 -23.77 -29.32 11.78
C HIS A 326 -23.96 -30.04 10.45
N HIS A 327 -24.17 -31.37 10.52
CA HIS A 327 -24.53 -32.22 9.36
C HIS A 327 -23.53 -32.17 8.20
N VAL A 328 -22.24 -31.98 8.51
CA VAL A 328 -21.18 -32.04 7.49
C VAL A 328 -21.15 -33.48 6.96
N PRO A 329 -21.19 -33.69 5.62
CA PRO A 329 -21.21 -35.07 5.08
C PRO A 329 -20.08 -35.94 5.61
N GLY A 330 -20.38 -37.22 5.91
CA GLY A 330 -19.40 -38.15 6.46
C GLY A 330 -18.10 -38.22 5.67
N GLN A 331 -18.20 -38.22 4.34
CA GLN A 331 -17.05 -38.27 3.45
C GLN A 331 -16.11 -37.10 3.70
N VAL A 332 -16.66 -35.89 3.85
CA VAL A 332 -15.85 -34.66 4.08
C VAL A 332 -15.27 -34.67 5.50
N ALA A 333 -16.10 -35.03 6.48
CA ALA A 333 -15.66 -35.10 7.88
C ALA A 333 -14.54 -36.12 8.05
N ASP A 334 -14.65 -37.32 7.44
CA ASP A 334 -13.65 -38.37 7.50
C ASP A 334 -12.34 -37.94 6.84
N LEU A 335 -12.42 -37.21 5.72
CA LEU A 335 -11.26 -36.66 5.03
C LEU A 335 -10.48 -35.69 5.94
N ILE A 336 -11.21 -34.78 6.60
CA ILE A 336 -10.62 -33.80 7.53
C ILE A 336 -10.04 -34.49 8.75
N LEU A 337 -10.76 -35.47 9.33
CA LEU A 337 -10.28 -36.19 10.50
C LEU A 337 -9.08 -37.06 10.18
N ASN A 338 -9.03 -37.67 8.99
CA ASN A 338 -7.88 -38.42 8.51
C ASN A 338 -6.63 -37.52 8.46
N TYR A 339 -6.80 -36.29 7.95
CA TYR A 339 -5.74 -35.29 7.92
C TYR A 339 -5.24 -34.97 9.34
N TYR A 340 -6.15 -34.66 10.26
CA TYR A 340 -5.82 -34.36 11.66
C TYR A 340 -5.19 -35.54 12.39
N ASN A 341 -5.69 -36.75 12.14
CA ASN A 341 -5.22 -37.97 12.82
C ASN A 341 -3.77 -38.34 12.46
N GLN A 342 -3.33 -37.97 11.27
CA GLN A 342 -2.03 -38.35 10.78
C GLN A 342 -1.01 -37.18 10.75
N PHE A 343 -1.44 -35.99 11.10
CA PHE A 343 -0.63 -34.79 10.98
C PHE A 343 0.51 -34.78 12.00
N SER A 344 1.74 -34.55 11.52
CA SER A 344 2.95 -34.44 12.34
C SER A 344 3.73 -33.17 11.97
N MET A 345 4.47 -32.67 12.93
CA MET A 345 5.22 -31.42 12.77
C MET A 345 6.58 -31.56 13.42
N ARG A 346 7.59 -30.93 12.82
CA ARG A 346 8.91 -30.75 13.45
C ARG A 346 9.27 -29.26 13.35
N VAL A 347 10.12 -28.82 14.25
CA VAL A 347 10.46 -27.40 14.36
C VAL A 347 11.97 -27.23 14.42
N SER A 348 12.47 -26.20 13.76
CA SER A 348 13.91 -25.89 13.79
C SER A 348 14.15 -24.57 14.53
N SER A 349 15.23 -24.54 15.32
CA SER A 349 15.72 -23.35 16.00
C SER A 349 17.24 -23.26 15.75
N GLY A 350 17.63 -22.35 14.87
CA GLY A 350 19.02 -22.23 14.42
C GLY A 350 19.43 -23.50 13.65
N SER A 351 20.48 -24.20 14.16
CA SER A 351 20.97 -25.44 13.56
C SER A 351 20.29 -26.68 14.11
N VAL A 352 19.45 -26.52 15.14
CA VAL A 352 18.82 -27.65 15.85
C VAL A 352 17.42 -27.89 15.29
N THR A 353 17.11 -29.17 14.98
CA THR A 353 15.78 -29.57 14.49
C THR A 353 15.21 -30.65 15.40
N SER A 354 13.94 -30.49 15.80
CA SER A 354 13.24 -31.49 16.63
C SER A 354 12.97 -32.78 15.86
N GLU A 355 12.53 -33.80 16.58
CA GLU A 355 11.93 -34.98 15.99
C GLU A 355 10.54 -34.64 15.45
N TRP A 356 9.95 -35.56 14.70
CA TRP A 356 8.57 -35.43 14.24
C TRP A 356 7.65 -35.76 15.42
N HIS A 357 6.75 -34.81 15.70
CA HIS A 357 5.75 -34.93 16.77
C HIS A 357 4.36 -34.87 16.18
N ARG A 358 3.52 -35.78 16.63
CA ARG A 358 2.13 -35.83 16.21
C ARG A 358 1.35 -34.72 16.87
N LEU A 359 0.45 -34.07 16.11
CA LEU A 359 -0.47 -33.04 16.63
C LEU A 359 -1.72 -33.75 17.16
N GLU A 360 -1.77 -33.98 18.46
CA GLU A 360 -2.89 -34.69 19.12
C GLU A 360 -3.99 -33.74 19.61
N VAL A 361 -3.69 -32.44 19.75
CA VAL A 361 -4.59 -31.41 20.21
C VAL A 361 -4.28 -30.11 19.49
N GLY A 362 -5.27 -29.24 19.33
CA GLY A 362 -5.10 -27.94 18.66
C GLY A 362 -5.35 -28.00 17.17
N ILE A 363 -5.47 -26.83 16.57
CA ILE A 363 -5.68 -26.71 15.12
C ILE A 363 -4.35 -26.74 14.36
N ILE A 364 -4.43 -27.17 13.09
CA ILE A 364 -3.29 -27.12 12.17
C ILE A 364 -3.16 -25.65 11.71
N THR A 365 -2.21 -24.93 12.31
CA THR A 365 -1.98 -23.51 11.99
C THR A 365 -1.49 -23.37 10.54
N GLY A 366 -1.98 -22.35 9.84
CA GLY A 366 -1.63 -22.13 8.44
C GLY A 366 -2.55 -22.84 7.44
N CYS A 367 -3.50 -23.63 7.92
CA CYS A 367 -4.48 -24.32 7.07
C CYS A 367 -5.84 -23.61 7.12
N THR A 368 -6.41 -23.30 5.97
CA THR A 368 -7.70 -22.58 5.88
C THR A 368 -8.87 -23.37 6.46
N ILE A 369 -8.84 -24.70 6.36
CA ILE A 369 -9.92 -25.55 6.92
C ILE A 369 -9.95 -25.44 8.46
N SER A 370 -8.79 -25.31 9.11
CA SER A 370 -8.69 -25.14 10.56
C SER A 370 -9.40 -23.87 11.04
N VAL A 371 -9.29 -22.78 10.26
CA VAL A 371 -9.90 -21.48 10.59
C VAL A 371 -11.43 -21.62 10.68
N ILE A 372 -12.06 -22.20 9.65
CA ILE A 372 -13.53 -22.31 9.62
C ILE A 372 -14.05 -23.31 10.67
N LEU A 373 -13.31 -24.39 10.95
CA LEU A 373 -13.70 -25.37 11.97
C LEU A 373 -13.63 -24.75 13.36
N PHE A 374 -12.59 -23.96 13.64
CA PHE A 374 -12.46 -23.26 14.92
C PHE A 374 -13.57 -22.22 15.08
N ALA A 375 -13.82 -21.41 14.04
CA ALA A 375 -14.89 -20.42 14.03
C ALA A 375 -16.26 -21.08 14.29
N LEU A 376 -16.52 -22.24 13.66
CA LEU A 376 -17.76 -23.00 13.86
C LEU A 376 -17.90 -23.49 15.31
N ALA A 377 -16.80 -24.00 15.89
CA ALA A 377 -16.79 -24.48 17.28
C ALA A 377 -17.11 -23.34 18.26
N MET A 378 -16.49 -22.20 18.07
CA MET A 378 -16.72 -21.03 18.94
C MET A 378 -18.14 -20.45 18.71
N ASN A 379 -18.63 -20.48 17.49
CA ASN A 379 -20.03 -20.09 17.18
C ASN A 379 -21.03 -21.01 17.92
N MET A 380 -20.77 -22.32 17.87
CA MET A 380 -21.61 -23.29 18.57
C MET A 380 -21.65 -23.02 20.09
N ILE A 381 -20.49 -22.77 20.67
CA ILE A 381 -20.38 -22.47 22.12
C ILE A 381 -21.14 -21.18 22.46
N ALA A 382 -20.90 -20.11 21.69
CA ALA A 382 -21.56 -18.81 21.91
C ALA A 382 -23.09 -18.91 21.75
N LYS A 383 -23.54 -19.58 20.70
CA LYS A 383 -24.98 -19.76 20.43
C LYS A 383 -25.65 -20.62 21.49
N SER A 384 -24.93 -21.60 22.05
CA SER A 384 -25.45 -22.45 23.12
C SER A 384 -25.61 -21.70 24.44
N ALA A 385 -24.75 -20.74 24.74
CA ALA A 385 -24.85 -19.90 25.94
C ALA A 385 -25.80 -18.71 25.78
N GLU A 386 -26.11 -18.30 24.55
CA GLU A 386 -26.94 -17.10 24.24
C GLU A 386 -28.32 -17.12 24.92
N PRO A 387 -29.07 -18.25 25.00
CA PRO A 387 -30.38 -18.25 25.64
C PRO A 387 -30.41 -17.96 27.14
N GLU A 388 -29.22 -17.95 27.80
CA GLU A 388 -29.15 -17.69 29.25
C GLU A 388 -29.56 -16.27 29.62
N CYS A 389 -29.38 -15.30 28.71
CA CYS A 389 -29.77 -13.90 28.96
C CYS A 389 -29.88 -13.11 27.66
N TRP A 390 -30.82 -12.16 27.65
CA TRP A 390 -30.95 -11.24 26.52
C TRP A 390 -29.75 -10.25 26.48
N GLY A 391 -29.32 -9.92 25.28
CA GLY A 391 -28.35 -8.86 25.08
C GLY A 391 -28.96 -7.46 25.18
N PRO A 392 -28.16 -6.40 25.17
CA PRO A 392 -28.64 -5.03 25.30
C PRO A 392 -29.33 -4.55 24.02
N ARG A 393 -30.20 -3.55 24.17
CA ARG A 393 -30.81 -2.84 23.05
C ARG A 393 -30.02 -1.56 22.78
N THR A 394 -29.80 -1.27 21.50
CA THR A 394 -29.28 0.05 21.09
C THR A 394 -30.44 1.06 21.14
N LYS A 395 -30.10 2.36 21.07
CA LYS A 395 -31.07 3.47 21.02
C LYS A 395 -32.09 3.30 19.87
N SER A 396 -31.67 2.64 18.79
CA SER A 396 -32.53 2.32 17.65
C SER A 396 -33.57 1.24 17.95
N GLY A 397 -33.53 0.62 19.13
CA GLY A 397 -34.46 -0.44 19.57
C GLY A 397 -34.02 -1.85 19.17
N ILE A 398 -32.92 -1.99 18.45
CA ILE A 398 -32.43 -3.28 17.98
C ILE A 398 -31.67 -4.00 19.10
N ARG A 399 -32.08 -5.22 19.40
CA ARG A 399 -31.43 -6.06 20.41
C ARG A 399 -30.17 -6.69 19.83
N GLN A 400 -29.06 -6.49 20.52
CA GLN A 400 -27.77 -7.06 20.14
C GLN A 400 -27.61 -8.44 20.80
N PRO A 401 -26.83 -9.36 20.20
CA PRO A 401 -26.56 -10.63 20.87
C PRO A 401 -25.79 -10.40 22.19
N PRO A 402 -26.07 -11.22 23.21
CA PRO A 402 -25.37 -11.06 24.51
C PRO A 402 -23.90 -11.52 24.42
N ILE A 403 -23.56 -12.37 23.43
CA ILE A 403 -22.19 -12.86 23.22
C ILE A 403 -21.80 -12.58 21.79
N ARG A 404 -20.59 -12.03 21.63
CA ARG A 404 -19.92 -11.91 20.32
C ARG A 404 -18.58 -12.60 20.39
N ALA A 405 -18.23 -13.27 19.30
CA ALA A 405 -16.94 -13.92 19.14
C ALA A 405 -16.21 -13.37 17.93
N PHE A 406 -14.92 -13.19 18.04
CA PHE A 406 -14.01 -13.03 16.90
C PHE A 406 -12.95 -14.10 17.05
N MET A 407 -13.18 -15.23 16.40
CA MET A 407 -12.42 -16.46 16.62
C MET A 407 -12.51 -16.86 18.09
N ASP A 408 -11.41 -16.77 18.85
CA ASP A 408 -11.34 -17.13 20.27
C ASP A 408 -11.63 -15.95 21.22
N ASP A 409 -11.67 -14.72 20.72
CA ASP A 409 -12.00 -13.54 21.54
C ASP A 409 -13.51 -13.50 21.77
N LEU A 410 -13.93 -13.68 23.02
CA LEU A 410 -15.34 -13.63 23.41
C LEU A 410 -15.62 -12.31 24.14
N THR A 411 -16.70 -11.63 23.75
CA THR A 411 -17.19 -10.43 24.44
C THR A 411 -18.65 -10.65 24.83
N VAL A 412 -18.93 -10.47 26.12
CA VAL A 412 -20.28 -10.59 26.68
C VAL A 412 -20.81 -9.20 26.98
N THR A 413 -22.00 -8.87 26.47
CA THR A 413 -22.68 -7.60 26.76
C THR A 413 -24.08 -7.87 27.26
N THR A 414 -24.43 -7.32 28.44
CA THR A 414 -25.77 -7.43 29.02
C THR A 414 -26.16 -6.11 29.69
N GLU A 415 -27.43 -5.97 30.02
CA GLU A 415 -27.94 -4.79 30.75
C GLU A 415 -27.89 -4.97 32.26
N SER A 416 -27.50 -6.16 32.76
CA SER A 416 -27.47 -6.45 34.22
C SER A 416 -26.30 -7.34 34.62
N VAL A 417 -25.87 -7.22 35.83
CA VAL A 417 -24.86 -8.08 36.46
C VAL A 417 -25.35 -9.53 36.51
N SER A 418 -26.63 -9.74 36.86
CA SER A 418 -27.23 -11.09 36.90
C SER A 418 -27.19 -11.76 35.56
N GLY A 419 -27.54 -11.03 34.49
CA GLY A 419 -27.51 -11.55 33.14
C GLY A 419 -26.10 -11.99 32.72
N SER A 420 -25.10 -11.18 33.04
CA SER A 420 -23.70 -11.54 32.76
C SER A 420 -23.25 -12.76 33.57
N ARG A 421 -23.70 -12.91 34.79
CA ARG A 421 -23.41 -14.10 35.61
C ARG A 421 -24.00 -15.37 34.98
N TRP A 422 -25.22 -15.31 34.49
CA TRP A 422 -25.88 -16.44 33.87
C TRP A 422 -25.14 -16.84 32.58
N ILE A 423 -24.75 -15.87 31.77
CA ILE A 423 -23.96 -16.12 30.55
C ILE A 423 -22.60 -16.75 30.91
N LEU A 424 -21.90 -16.22 31.92
CA LEU A 424 -20.63 -16.76 32.39
C LEU A 424 -20.77 -18.23 32.86
N GLN A 425 -21.83 -18.54 33.61
CA GLN A 425 -22.08 -19.91 34.05
C GLN A 425 -22.28 -20.86 32.86
N GLY A 426 -23.06 -20.42 31.86
CA GLY A 426 -23.27 -21.17 30.65
C GLY A 426 -21.97 -21.39 29.87
N LEU A 427 -21.16 -20.34 29.74
CA LEU A 427 -19.87 -20.41 29.05
C LEU A 427 -18.87 -21.30 29.81
N GLU A 428 -18.82 -21.23 31.13
CA GLU A 428 -17.97 -22.11 31.96
C GLU A 428 -18.33 -23.58 31.72
N LYS A 429 -19.61 -23.90 31.69
CA LYS A 429 -20.13 -25.24 31.46
C LYS A 429 -19.75 -25.75 30.06
N LEU A 430 -19.91 -24.88 29.03
CA LEU A 430 -19.59 -25.24 27.64
C LEU A 430 -18.10 -25.36 27.39
N ILE A 431 -17.30 -24.42 27.89
CA ILE A 431 -15.84 -24.43 27.73
C ILE A 431 -15.24 -25.62 28.49
N GLY A 432 -15.75 -25.93 29.67
CA GLY A 432 -15.35 -27.11 30.45
C GLY A 432 -15.69 -28.41 29.72
N TRP A 433 -16.93 -28.51 29.17
CA TRP A 433 -17.34 -29.66 28.34
C TRP A 433 -16.42 -29.82 27.14
N ALA A 434 -16.00 -28.71 26.51
CA ALA A 434 -15.10 -28.69 25.38
C ALA A 434 -13.64 -28.99 25.76
N ARG A 435 -13.36 -29.20 27.05
CA ARG A 435 -12.01 -29.44 27.60
C ARG A 435 -11.05 -28.30 27.27
N MET A 436 -11.56 -27.08 27.31
CA MET A 436 -10.79 -25.83 27.16
C MET A 436 -10.87 -25.07 28.49
N ARG A 437 -10.05 -24.03 28.63
CA ARG A 437 -9.98 -23.22 29.86
C ARG A 437 -9.99 -21.73 29.55
N PHE A 438 -10.58 -20.98 30.47
CA PHE A 438 -10.44 -19.52 30.46
C PHE A 438 -9.10 -19.08 31.05
N LYS A 439 -8.74 -17.84 30.80
CA LYS A 439 -7.56 -17.20 31.39
C LYS A 439 -8.05 -15.96 32.13
N PRO A 440 -8.47 -16.12 33.38
CA PRO A 440 -9.11 -15.01 34.14
C PRO A 440 -8.23 -13.76 34.27
N GLY A 441 -6.93 -13.92 34.44
CA GLY A 441 -5.98 -12.81 34.58
C GLY A 441 -5.87 -11.89 33.35
N LYS A 442 -6.18 -12.44 32.17
CA LYS A 442 -6.19 -11.66 30.92
C LYS A 442 -7.59 -11.19 30.54
N SER A 443 -8.62 -11.74 31.15
CA SER A 443 -10.00 -11.30 30.96
C SER A 443 -10.24 -9.99 31.72
N ARG A 444 -11.22 -9.20 31.29
CA ARG A 444 -11.54 -7.88 31.92
C ARG A 444 -13.05 -7.69 31.97
N SER A 445 -13.47 -6.91 32.97
CA SER A 445 -14.86 -6.52 33.11
C SER A 445 -15.02 -5.00 33.16
N LEU A 446 -16.12 -4.52 32.60
CA LEU A 446 -16.55 -3.12 32.68
C LEU A 446 -18.01 -3.13 33.08
N LEU A 447 -18.30 -2.51 34.23
CA LEU A 447 -19.67 -2.38 34.73
C LEU A 447 -20.04 -0.90 34.78
N LEU A 448 -21.06 -0.52 34.03
CA LEU A 448 -21.64 0.82 34.02
C LEU A 448 -23.00 0.76 34.74
N LYS A 449 -23.16 1.64 35.72
CA LYS A 449 -24.43 1.84 36.38
C LYS A 449 -24.80 3.32 36.37
N LYS A 450 -25.96 3.64 35.79
CA LYS A 450 -26.40 5.02 35.54
C LYS A 450 -25.32 5.83 34.79
N GLY A 451 -24.67 5.19 33.81
CA GLY A 451 -23.66 5.81 32.95
C GLY A 451 -22.28 6.00 33.59
N LYS A 452 -22.07 5.54 34.82
CA LYS A 452 -20.78 5.67 35.55
C LYS A 452 -20.15 4.31 35.78
N VAL A 453 -18.82 4.27 35.71
CA VAL A 453 -18.07 3.04 35.99
C VAL A 453 -18.19 2.66 37.47
N MET A 454 -18.54 1.38 37.71
CA MET A 454 -18.62 0.81 39.06
C MET A 454 -17.56 -0.27 39.22
N ASP A 455 -16.58 -0.04 40.09
CA ASP A 455 -15.41 -0.93 40.27
C ASP A 455 -15.53 -1.85 41.50
N ARG A 456 -16.58 -1.68 42.31
CA ARG A 456 -16.75 -2.44 43.55
C ARG A 456 -17.11 -3.91 43.33
N PHE A 457 -17.71 -4.25 42.18
CA PHE A 457 -18.14 -5.60 41.87
C PHE A 457 -17.09 -6.29 40.98
N ARG A 458 -16.76 -7.53 41.31
CA ARG A 458 -15.87 -8.36 40.53
C ARG A 458 -16.56 -9.65 40.11
N PHE A 459 -16.50 -9.93 38.84
CA PHE A 459 -16.92 -11.22 38.27
C PHE A 459 -15.83 -12.25 38.52
N SER A 460 -16.22 -13.50 38.66
CA SER A 460 -15.29 -14.64 38.76
C SER A 460 -15.61 -15.66 37.70
N ILE A 461 -14.56 -16.31 37.21
CA ILE A 461 -14.69 -17.39 36.24
C ILE A 461 -13.73 -18.51 36.68
N GLU A 462 -14.23 -19.75 36.66
CA GLU A 462 -13.50 -20.94 37.15
C GLU A 462 -12.94 -20.68 38.60
N GLY A 463 -13.70 -19.99 39.43
CA GLY A 463 -13.30 -19.67 40.80
C GLY A 463 -12.28 -18.55 40.95
N SER A 464 -11.78 -17.97 39.87
CA SER A 464 -10.79 -16.89 39.93
C SER A 464 -11.41 -15.55 39.53
N PRO A 465 -11.10 -14.46 40.27
CA PRO A 465 -11.66 -13.13 39.95
C PRO A 465 -11.11 -12.58 38.62
N ILE A 466 -11.99 -11.88 37.88
CA ILE A 466 -11.66 -11.17 36.65
C ILE A 466 -11.29 -9.73 37.03
N PRO A 467 -10.09 -9.25 36.67
CA PRO A 467 -9.74 -7.84 36.89
C PRO A 467 -10.66 -6.90 36.14
N THR A 468 -10.90 -5.71 36.70
CA THR A 468 -11.69 -4.67 36.02
C THR A 468 -10.83 -3.87 35.03
N VAL A 469 -11.49 -3.17 34.12
CA VAL A 469 -10.84 -2.27 33.14
C VAL A 469 -10.13 -1.11 33.88
N SER A 470 -10.65 -0.72 35.07
CA SER A 470 -10.02 0.31 35.91
C SER A 470 -8.66 -0.13 36.48
N GLU A 471 -8.50 -1.41 36.75
CA GLU A 471 -7.23 -1.97 37.25
C GLU A 471 -6.20 -2.04 36.10
N LYS A 472 -6.63 -2.46 34.93
CA LYS A 472 -5.77 -2.54 33.75
C LYS A 472 -6.65 -2.48 32.48
N PRO A 473 -6.39 -1.55 31.57
CA PRO A 473 -7.15 -1.48 30.31
C PRO A 473 -7.09 -2.79 29.54
N VAL A 474 -8.09 -3.01 28.70
CA VAL A 474 -8.13 -4.17 27.80
C VAL A 474 -7.92 -3.74 26.36
N LYS A 475 -7.12 -4.50 25.64
CA LYS A 475 -6.97 -4.34 24.18
C LYS A 475 -7.75 -5.45 23.49
N SER A 476 -8.80 -5.07 22.79
CA SER A 476 -9.65 -6.01 22.04
C SER A 476 -9.68 -5.63 20.57
N LEU A 477 -9.24 -6.54 19.72
CA LEU A 477 -9.22 -6.38 18.26
C LEU A 477 -8.60 -5.05 17.78
N GLY A 478 -7.49 -4.68 18.41
CA GLY A 478 -6.73 -3.50 18.05
C GLY A 478 -7.18 -2.20 18.69
N LYS A 479 -8.25 -2.23 19.50
CA LYS A 479 -8.75 -1.06 20.22
C LYS A 479 -8.55 -1.24 21.73
N VAL A 480 -8.06 -0.21 22.39
CA VAL A 480 -7.90 -0.20 23.86
C VAL A 480 -9.14 0.42 24.49
N PHE A 481 -9.75 -0.32 25.43
CA PHE A 481 -10.87 0.16 26.25
C PHE A 481 -10.36 0.41 27.66
N ASN A 482 -10.67 1.57 28.22
CA ASN A 482 -10.25 1.96 29.57
C ASN A 482 -11.43 2.53 30.37
N SER A 483 -11.19 2.79 31.66
CA SER A 483 -12.23 3.25 32.59
C SER A 483 -12.72 4.68 32.33
N SER A 484 -12.00 5.48 31.55
CA SER A 484 -12.42 6.82 31.15
C SER A 484 -13.61 6.81 30.21
N LEU A 485 -13.86 5.68 29.51
CA LEU A 485 -14.90 5.50 28.49
C LEU A 485 -14.71 6.42 27.29
N LYS A 486 -13.52 7.00 27.15
CA LYS A 486 -13.14 7.93 26.07
C LYS A 486 -11.86 7.47 25.43
N ASP A 487 -11.65 7.90 24.20
CA ASP A 487 -10.47 7.51 23.39
C ASP A 487 -9.32 8.53 23.51
N THR A 488 -9.46 9.57 24.31
CA THR A 488 -8.50 10.70 24.38
C THR A 488 -7.06 10.25 24.64
N ALA A 489 -6.85 9.37 25.61
CA ALA A 489 -5.52 8.85 25.95
C ALA A 489 -4.92 8.04 24.79
N SER A 490 -5.74 7.20 24.15
CA SER A 490 -5.32 6.38 23.01
C SER A 490 -4.99 7.24 21.80
N VAL A 491 -5.76 8.29 21.56
CA VAL A 491 -5.52 9.24 20.46
C VAL A 491 -4.23 10.01 20.72
N GLN A 492 -3.98 10.44 21.94
CA GLN A 492 -2.74 11.13 22.34
C GLN A 492 -1.53 10.21 22.12
N ALA A 493 -1.63 8.95 22.54
CA ALA A 493 -0.57 7.95 22.32
C ALA A 493 -0.31 7.73 20.83
N THR A 494 -1.36 7.72 20.02
CA THR A 494 -1.25 7.59 18.56
C THR A 494 -0.50 8.78 17.95
N CYS A 495 -0.80 10.00 18.40
CA CYS A 495 -0.12 11.22 17.95
C CYS A 495 1.37 11.17 18.29
N GLN A 496 1.72 10.73 19.51
CA GLN A 496 3.12 10.60 19.95
C GLN A 496 3.85 9.54 19.15
N GLU A 497 3.20 8.43 18.84
CA GLU A 497 3.78 7.35 18.04
C GLU A 497 4.07 7.83 16.61
N LEU A 498 3.17 8.56 15.99
CA LEU A 498 3.40 9.15 14.67
C LEU A 498 4.62 10.08 14.68
N GLU A 499 4.71 10.94 15.68
CA GLU A 499 5.83 11.87 15.82
C GLU A 499 7.15 11.11 15.99
N SER A 500 7.15 10.03 16.77
CA SER A 500 8.31 9.14 16.96
C SER A 500 8.73 8.52 15.64
N TRP A 501 7.79 8.01 14.85
CA TRP A 501 8.07 7.44 13.53
C TRP A 501 8.68 8.47 12.57
N LEU A 502 8.10 9.67 12.52
CA LEU A 502 8.58 10.75 11.65
C LEU A 502 10.02 11.14 12.02
N ARG A 503 10.33 11.24 13.32
CA ARG A 503 11.69 11.52 13.81
C ARG A 503 12.66 10.41 13.46
N ALA A 504 12.25 9.15 13.63
CA ALA A 504 13.10 8.00 13.30
C ALA A 504 13.48 8.00 11.82
N VAL A 505 12.51 8.29 10.95
CA VAL A 505 12.74 8.38 9.50
C VAL A 505 13.65 9.58 9.20
N ASP A 506 13.40 10.72 9.81
CA ASP A 506 14.20 11.95 9.63
C ASP A 506 15.66 11.72 9.97
N GLN A 507 15.94 11.01 11.07
CA GLN A 507 17.28 10.74 11.57
C GLN A 507 17.95 9.51 10.95
N SER A 508 17.27 8.81 10.04
CA SER A 508 17.76 7.55 9.45
C SER A 508 19.00 7.70 8.59
N GLY A 509 19.29 8.91 8.11
CA GLY A 509 20.42 9.16 7.20
C GLY A 509 20.16 8.77 5.75
N LEU A 510 18.91 8.37 5.43
CA LEU A 510 18.52 8.06 4.06
C LEU A 510 18.30 9.33 3.22
N PRO A 511 18.44 9.24 1.88
CA PRO A 511 18.02 10.33 1.01
C PRO A 511 16.53 10.68 1.21
N GLY A 512 16.18 11.94 1.04
CA GLY A 512 14.83 12.45 1.27
C GLY A 512 13.73 11.71 0.50
N LYS A 513 14.03 11.34 -0.74
CA LYS A 513 13.06 10.58 -1.58
C LYS A 513 12.72 9.21 -0.97
N PHE A 514 13.67 8.56 -0.32
CA PHE A 514 13.45 7.28 0.36
C PHE A 514 12.68 7.48 1.67
N LYS A 515 12.91 8.60 2.35
CA LYS A 515 12.13 9.01 3.54
C LYS A 515 10.66 9.22 3.17
N ALA A 516 10.40 9.89 2.04
CA ALA A 516 9.04 10.10 1.52
C ALA A 516 8.38 8.76 1.19
N TRP A 517 9.12 7.82 0.61
CA TRP A 517 8.63 6.46 0.33
C TRP A 517 8.21 5.75 1.62
N ILE A 518 9.03 5.86 2.68
CA ILE A 518 8.73 5.24 3.98
C ILE A 518 7.45 5.84 4.57
N TYR A 519 7.26 7.15 4.44
CA TYR A 519 5.99 7.77 4.86
C TYR A 519 4.81 7.14 4.12
N GLN A 520 4.87 7.11 2.79
CA GLN A 520 3.75 6.66 1.95
C GLN A 520 3.42 5.19 2.18
N HIS A 521 4.43 4.32 2.30
CA HIS A 521 4.24 2.86 2.33
C HIS A 521 4.40 2.24 3.72
N GLY A 522 4.97 2.95 4.66
CA GLY A 522 5.19 2.46 6.01
C GLY A 522 4.37 3.17 7.08
N ILE A 523 4.49 4.49 7.16
CA ILE A 523 3.85 5.28 8.22
C ILE A 523 2.35 5.44 7.95
N LEU A 524 1.97 5.87 6.74
CA LEU A 524 0.56 6.16 6.41
C LEU A 524 -0.35 4.94 6.64
N PRO A 525 -0.03 3.74 6.15
CA PRO A 525 -0.89 2.57 6.41
C PRO A 525 -0.99 2.21 7.89
N ARG A 526 0.11 2.41 8.65
CA ARG A 526 0.13 2.08 10.09
C ARG A 526 -0.72 3.02 10.91
N ILE A 527 -0.64 4.33 10.62
CA ILE A 527 -1.35 5.33 11.42
C ILE A 527 -2.85 5.33 11.14
N LEU A 528 -3.27 4.90 9.95
CA LEU A 528 -4.68 4.90 9.57
C LEU A 528 -5.52 3.94 10.42
N TRP A 529 -4.94 2.82 10.90
CA TRP A 529 -5.68 1.87 11.74
C TRP A 529 -6.11 2.48 13.08
N PRO A 530 -5.20 2.99 13.93
CA PRO A 530 -5.65 3.63 15.18
C PRO A 530 -6.55 4.85 14.93
N LEU A 531 -6.33 5.61 13.84
CA LEU A 531 -7.20 6.73 13.49
C LEU A 531 -8.59 6.26 13.04
N LEU A 532 -8.73 5.00 12.65
CA LEU A 532 -10.00 4.38 12.26
C LEU A 532 -10.80 3.85 13.47
N VAL A 533 -10.12 3.15 14.41
CA VAL A 533 -10.82 2.47 15.52
C VAL A 533 -11.18 3.41 16.66
N TYR A 534 -10.48 4.53 16.81
CA TYR A 534 -10.74 5.50 17.87
C TYR A 534 -11.58 6.67 17.36
N GLU A 535 -12.25 7.35 18.30
CA GLU A 535 -12.99 8.58 18.05
C GLU A 535 -11.99 9.74 17.92
N VAL A 536 -11.64 10.12 16.69
CA VAL A 536 -10.62 11.13 16.41
C VAL A 536 -11.26 12.34 15.71
N PRO A 537 -11.22 13.53 16.33
CA PRO A 537 -11.69 14.75 15.66
C PRO A 537 -10.80 15.11 14.48
N ILE A 538 -11.39 15.65 13.42
CA ILE A 538 -10.64 16.08 12.23
C ILE A 538 -9.56 17.13 12.57
N SER A 539 -9.80 17.95 13.60
CA SER A 539 -8.83 18.97 14.03
C SER A 539 -7.48 18.37 14.44
N ILE A 540 -7.52 17.19 15.07
CA ILE A 540 -6.30 16.45 15.45
C ILE A 540 -5.60 15.93 14.19
N VAL A 541 -6.37 15.38 13.25
CA VAL A 541 -5.82 14.87 11.97
C VAL A 541 -5.19 16.01 11.17
N GLU A 542 -5.82 17.18 11.14
CA GLU A 542 -5.27 18.38 10.51
C GLU A 542 -3.93 18.80 11.14
N ARG A 543 -3.84 18.72 12.47
CA ARG A 543 -2.59 19.02 13.19
C ARG A 543 -1.49 18.00 12.83
N LEU A 544 -1.84 16.73 12.76
CA LEU A 544 -0.91 15.66 12.35
C LEU A 544 -0.47 15.86 10.89
N GLU A 545 -1.41 16.25 10.03
CA GLU A 545 -1.12 16.54 8.62
C GLU A 545 -0.11 17.67 8.47
N ARG A 546 -0.23 18.72 9.25
CA ARG A 546 0.74 19.82 9.24
C ARG A 546 2.15 19.34 9.61
N LYS A 547 2.26 18.42 10.58
CA LYS A 547 3.56 17.82 10.95
C LYS A 547 4.12 16.97 9.80
N VAL A 548 3.28 16.10 9.23
CA VAL A 548 3.66 15.21 8.11
C VAL A 548 4.15 16.06 6.92
N SER A 549 3.38 17.06 6.52
CA SER A 549 3.73 17.88 5.36
C SER A 549 5.00 18.70 5.58
N SER A 550 5.26 19.13 6.82
CA SER A 550 6.49 19.80 7.21
C SER A 550 7.72 18.91 7.00
N PHE A 551 7.64 17.64 7.44
CA PHE A 551 8.71 16.67 7.23
C PHE A 551 8.89 16.36 5.74
N LEU A 552 7.80 16.15 4.99
CA LEU A 552 7.86 15.86 3.56
C LEU A 552 8.53 17.00 2.78
N ARG A 553 8.18 18.25 3.09
CA ARG A 553 8.84 19.42 2.46
C ARG A 553 10.33 19.41 2.73
N ARG A 554 10.72 19.19 3.99
CA ARG A 554 12.16 19.15 4.36
C ARG A 554 12.89 18.02 3.65
N TRP A 555 12.31 16.84 3.61
CA TRP A 555 12.93 15.66 2.97
C TRP A 555 13.12 15.87 1.46
N LEU A 556 12.16 16.52 0.82
CA LEU A 556 12.22 16.78 -0.63
C LEU A 556 12.95 18.09 -0.97
N GLY A 557 13.46 18.80 0.04
CA GLY A 557 14.20 20.04 -0.14
C GLY A 557 13.33 21.21 -0.55
N LEU A 558 12.05 21.20 -0.17
CA LEU A 558 11.08 22.22 -0.56
C LEU A 558 10.91 23.27 0.55
N PRO A 559 10.59 24.52 0.20
CA PRO A 559 10.43 25.57 1.21
C PRO A 559 9.17 25.37 2.05
N ARG A 560 9.20 25.90 3.28
CA ARG A 560 8.06 25.83 4.21
C ARG A 560 6.81 26.53 3.66
N SER A 561 7.02 27.56 2.85
CA SER A 561 5.94 28.36 2.24
C SER A 561 5.23 27.66 1.10
N LEU A 562 5.74 26.53 0.63
CA LEU A 562 5.12 25.80 -0.48
C LEU A 562 3.74 25.25 -0.05
N SER A 563 2.72 25.55 -0.86
CA SER A 563 1.36 25.07 -0.62
C SER A 563 1.31 23.53 -0.62
N SER A 564 0.48 22.95 0.25
CA SER A 564 0.30 21.51 0.34
C SER A 564 -0.28 20.88 -0.93
N ILE A 565 -0.91 21.70 -1.80
CA ILE A 565 -1.41 21.21 -3.09
C ILE A 565 -0.24 20.66 -3.96
N ALA A 566 0.94 21.25 -3.81
CA ALA A 566 2.14 20.78 -4.53
C ALA A 566 2.54 19.36 -4.14
N LEU A 567 2.27 18.97 -2.89
CA LEU A 567 2.58 17.62 -2.40
C LEU A 567 1.51 16.59 -2.78
N TYR A 568 0.24 16.96 -2.69
CA TYR A 568 -0.88 16.01 -2.68
C TYR A 568 -1.89 16.18 -3.83
N GLY A 569 -1.82 17.28 -4.59
CA GLY A 569 -2.79 17.56 -5.64
C GLY A 569 -2.87 16.47 -6.72
N ASN A 570 -4.07 16.08 -7.11
CA ASN A 570 -4.31 15.06 -8.14
C ASN A 570 -4.80 15.68 -9.45
N ASN A 571 -5.39 16.88 -9.40
CA ASN A 571 -5.84 17.63 -10.58
C ASN A 571 -4.93 18.84 -10.85
N THR A 572 -3.66 18.72 -10.47
CA THR A 572 -2.64 19.73 -10.71
C THR A 572 -1.84 19.37 -11.97
N LYS A 573 -1.14 20.37 -12.52
CA LYS A 573 -0.26 20.13 -13.68
C LYS A 573 0.90 19.21 -13.35
N LEU A 574 1.42 19.27 -12.10
CA LEU A 574 2.48 18.37 -11.63
C LEU A 574 1.96 17.56 -10.43
N GLN A 575 1.87 16.25 -10.58
CA GLN A 575 1.38 15.34 -9.54
C GLN A 575 2.54 14.52 -8.96
N LEU A 576 2.73 14.59 -7.64
CA LEU A 576 3.67 13.75 -6.92
C LEU A 576 2.95 12.50 -6.40
N PRO A 577 3.67 11.37 -6.19
CA PRO A 577 3.03 10.12 -5.75
C PRO A 577 2.83 10.06 -4.23
N LEU A 578 2.39 11.16 -3.62
CA LEU A 578 2.20 11.28 -2.17
C LEU A 578 0.71 11.49 -1.86
N LYS A 579 0.27 10.91 -0.74
CA LYS A 579 -1.11 11.05 -0.27
C LYS A 579 -1.15 11.75 1.07
N SER A 580 -2.14 12.63 1.22
CA SER A 580 -2.40 13.37 2.44
C SER A 580 -2.99 12.46 3.51
N LEU A 581 -2.50 12.56 4.74
CA LEU A 581 -3.07 11.87 5.90
C LEU A 581 -4.52 12.29 6.12
N GLU A 582 -4.82 13.57 6.00
CA GLU A 582 -6.18 14.12 6.18
C GLU A 582 -7.14 13.53 5.14
N GLU A 583 -6.75 13.50 3.88
CA GLU A 583 -7.57 12.94 2.81
C GLU A 583 -7.82 11.43 3.02
N GLU A 584 -6.77 10.67 3.32
CA GLU A 584 -6.88 9.23 3.56
C GLU A 584 -7.77 8.93 4.78
N PHE A 585 -7.67 9.76 5.83
CA PHE A 585 -8.53 9.65 7.02
C PHE A 585 -10.00 9.85 6.62
N LYS A 586 -10.31 10.90 5.85
CA LYS A 586 -11.68 11.21 5.42
C LYS A 586 -12.25 10.06 4.57
N VAL A 587 -11.47 9.53 3.64
CA VAL A 587 -11.86 8.43 2.76
C VAL A 587 -12.12 7.16 3.58
N THR A 588 -11.24 6.85 4.53
CA THR A 588 -11.33 5.66 5.39
C THR A 588 -12.56 5.75 6.31
N ARG A 589 -12.83 6.92 6.88
CA ARG A 589 -13.99 7.13 7.75
C ARG A 589 -15.31 7.07 6.95
N ALA A 590 -15.33 7.60 5.74
CA ALA A 590 -16.49 7.50 4.85
C ALA A 590 -16.79 6.02 4.53
N ARG A 591 -15.74 5.24 4.25
CA ARG A 591 -15.86 3.80 4.03
C ARG A 591 -16.44 3.10 5.26
N GLU A 592 -16.00 3.49 6.46
CA GLU A 592 -16.48 2.93 7.74
C GLU A 592 -17.97 3.18 7.92
N VAL A 593 -18.45 4.40 7.65
CA VAL A 593 -19.87 4.76 7.71
C VAL A 593 -20.69 3.83 6.83
N MET A 594 -20.28 3.65 5.58
CA MET A 594 -20.97 2.79 4.64
C MET A 594 -20.92 1.32 5.04
N MET A 595 -19.79 0.91 5.62
CA MET A 595 -19.60 -0.48 6.07
C MET A 595 -20.60 -0.84 7.17
N TYR A 596 -20.86 0.06 8.12
CA TYR A 596 -21.87 -0.15 9.14
C TYR A 596 -23.28 -0.10 8.54
N ARG A 597 -23.56 0.94 7.76
CA ARG A 597 -24.88 1.17 7.19
C ARG A 597 -25.32 0.02 6.28
N ASP A 598 -24.41 -0.47 5.46
CA ASP A 598 -24.67 -1.49 4.42
C ASP A 598 -24.22 -2.89 4.86
N SER A 599 -24.05 -3.12 6.16
CA SER A 599 -23.61 -4.42 6.70
C SER A 599 -24.63 -5.52 6.34
N SER A 600 -24.11 -6.71 6.00
CA SER A 600 -24.95 -7.90 5.78
C SER A 600 -25.61 -8.41 7.06
N ASP A 601 -25.11 -7.96 8.23
CA ASP A 601 -25.70 -8.26 9.54
C ASP A 601 -26.72 -7.17 9.87
N PRO A 602 -28.03 -7.49 9.89
CA PRO A 602 -29.06 -6.49 10.21
C PRO A 602 -28.90 -5.87 11.59
N LYS A 603 -28.33 -6.59 12.55
CA LYS A 603 -28.11 -6.08 13.90
C LYS A 603 -27.03 -4.97 13.92
N VAL A 604 -26.08 -5.03 13.01
CA VAL A 604 -25.06 -3.96 12.83
C VAL A 604 -25.66 -2.81 12.02
N ALA A 605 -26.29 -3.13 10.89
CA ALA A 605 -26.88 -2.13 9.98
C ALA A 605 -27.89 -1.23 10.67
N GLN A 606 -28.70 -1.81 11.55
CA GLN A 606 -29.80 -1.11 12.25
C GLN A 606 -29.40 -0.61 13.66
N ALA A 607 -28.17 -0.90 14.10
CA ALA A 607 -27.70 -0.54 15.45
C ALA A 607 -27.48 0.97 15.65
N GLY A 608 -27.38 1.72 14.54
CA GLY A 608 -27.11 3.15 14.61
C GLY A 608 -25.70 3.48 15.07
N VAL A 609 -24.72 2.66 14.66
CA VAL A 609 -23.30 2.89 15.00
C VAL A 609 -22.85 4.22 14.43
N GLU A 610 -22.46 5.15 15.28
CA GLU A 610 -21.97 6.48 14.87
C GLU A 610 -20.46 6.50 14.69
N VAL A 611 -20.02 7.07 13.57
CA VAL A 611 -18.61 7.36 13.32
C VAL A 611 -18.39 8.83 13.70
N LYS A 612 -17.83 9.10 14.86
CA LYS A 612 -17.61 10.46 15.39
C LYS A 612 -16.24 10.99 14.98
N THR A 613 -16.24 12.12 14.28
CA THR A 613 -15.02 12.77 13.75
C THR A 613 -14.95 14.25 14.13
N GLY A 614 -15.64 14.66 15.18
CA GLY A 614 -15.69 16.04 15.65
C GLY A 614 -16.82 16.84 15.03
N ARG A 615 -16.83 18.16 15.30
CA ARG A 615 -17.88 19.08 14.83
C ARG A 615 -17.58 19.66 13.44
N LYS A 616 -16.31 19.88 13.14
CA LYS A 616 -15.85 20.56 11.92
C LYS A 616 -16.09 19.73 10.65
N TRP A 617 -15.95 18.44 10.73
CA TRP A 617 -16.18 17.50 9.63
C TRP A 617 -16.83 16.24 10.19
N ARG A 618 -17.93 15.86 9.60
CA ARG A 618 -18.70 14.67 10.03
C ARG A 618 -18.73 13.65 8.89
N ALA A 619 -18.22 12.44 9.19
CA ALA A 619 -18.13 11.37 8.19
C ALA A 619 -19.49 10.98 7.60
N GLY A 620 -20.52 10.91 8.44
CA GLY A 620 -21.88 10.59 7.99
C GLY A 620 -22.44 11.61 7.00
N GLU A 621 -22.24 12.89 7.29
CA GLU A 621 -22.68 13.99 6.40
C GLU A 621 -21.88 13.95 5.09
N ALA A 622 -20.58 13.66 5.17
CA ALA A 622 -19.71 13.57 4.00
C ALA A 622 -20.17 12.48 3.04
N VAL A 623 -20.60 11.32 3.57
CA VAL A 623 -21.15 10.22 2.77
C VAL A 623 -22.44 10.64 2.08
N LEU A 624 -23.36 11.28 2.81
CA LEU A 624 -24.64 11.74 2.25
C LEU A 624 -24.42 12.78 1.14
N GLN A 625 -23.50 13.73 1.37
CA GLN A 625 -23.13 14.74 0.37
C GLN A 625 -22.52 14.09 -0.87
N ALA A 626 -21.63 13.13 -0.68
CA ALA A 626 -20.98 12.41 -1.78
C ALA A 626 -22.02 11.67 -2.64
N GLU A 627 -22.95 10.97 -2.00
CA GLU A 627 -24.03 10.25 -2.68
C GLU A 627 -24.93 11.22 -3.46
N SER A 628 -25.30 12.35 -2.84
CA SER A 628 -26.10 13.41 -3.48
C SER A 628 -25.39 13.98 -4.71
N ARG A 629 -24.08 14.27 -4.60
CA ARG A 629 -23.29 14.81 -5.71
C ARG A 629 -23.21 13.81 -6.87
N ILE A 630 -23.05 12.53 -6.60
CA ILE A 630 -23.00 11.48 -7.64
C ILE A 630 -24.35 11.43 -8.38
N ARG A 631 -25.47 11.41 -7.65
CA ARG A 631 -26.81 11.38 -8.24
C ARG A 631 -27.09 12.63 -9.08
N HIS A 632 -26.72 13.81 -8.56
CA HIS A 632 -26.90 15.09 -9.26
C HIS A 632 -26.10 15.11 -10.57
N ARG A 633 -24.86 14.64 -10.55
CA ARG A 633 -24.00 14.59 -11.74
C ARG A 633 -24.57 13.68 -12.81
N VAL A 634 -25.13 12.52 -12.43
CA VAL A 634 -25.77 11.59 -13.36
C VAL A 634 -26.98 12.27 -14.00
N LEU A 635 -27.80 12.96 -13.21
CA LEU A 635 -28.98 13.67 -13.68
C LEU A 635 -28.63 14.82 -14.65
N VAL A 636 -27.66 15.67 -14.27
CA VAL A 636 -27.19 16.80 -15.08
C VAL A 636 -26.57 16.29 -16.39
N GLY A 637 -25.78 15.22 -16.32
CA GLY A 637 -25.19 14.59 -17.49
C GLY A 637 -26.23 14.09 -18.47
N ALA A 638 -27.30 13.49 -17.99
CA ALA A 638 -28.41 13.02 -18.80
C ALA A 638 -29.14 14.19 -19.49
N VAL A 639 -29.35 15.27 -18.77
CA VAL A 639 -30.00 16.49 -19.27
C VAL A 639 -29.15 17.18 -20.33
N THR A 640 -27.86 17.35 -20.08
CA THR A 640 -26.95 18.05 -20.99
C THR A 640 -26.72 17.33 -22.32
N ARG A 641 -26.80 15.98 -22.30
CA ARG A 641 -26.61 15.17 -23.53
C ARG A 641 -27.84 15.12 -24.41
N GLY A 642 -29.02 15.44 -23.87
CA GLY A 642 -30.25 15.48 -24.63
C GLY A 642 -30.73 14.10 -25.10
N ARG A 643 -31.61 14.08 -26.08
CA ARG A 643 -32.21 12.84 -26.58
C ARG A 643 -31.24 11.91 -27.32
N ALA A 644 -30.22 12.49 -27.95
CA ALA A 644 -29.23 11.70 -28.74
C ALA A 644 -28.50 10.69 -27.87
N ASP A 645 -28.32 10.99 -26.58
CA ASP A 645 -27.58 10.14 -25.65
C ASP A 645 -28.46 9.36 -24.68
N LEU A 646 -29.79 9.41 -24.84
CA LEU A 646 -30.69 8.61 -24.02
C LEU A 646 -30.45 7.11 -24.27
N GLY A 647 -30.07 6.40 -23.26
CA GLY A 647 -29.76 4.98 -23.32
C GLY A 647 -28.27 4.66 -23.49
N ILE A 648 -27.43 5.65 -23.74
CA ILE A 648 -25.97 5.46 -23.84
C ILE A 648 -25.32 6.07 -22.59
N PHE A 649 -25.39 5.35 -21.48
CA PHE A 649 -24.76 5.83 -20.23
C PHE A 649 -23.48 5.05 -19.96
N PRO A 650 -22.31 5.68 -20.13
CA PRO A 650 -21.04 5.04 -19.80
C PRO A 650 -20.76 5.03 -18.30
N SER A 651 -21.46 5.83 -17.49
CA SER A 651 -21.22 5.85 -16.04
C SER A 651 -21.90 4.68 -15.36
N PRO A 652 -21.21 3.99 -14.45
CA PRO A 652 -21.88 2.99 -13.62
C PRO A 652 -22.99 3.68 -12.86
N GLN A 653 -24.20 3.15 -13.01
CA GLN A 653 -25.35 3.74 -12.33
C GLN A 653 -25.17 3.50 -10.83
N PHE A 654 -25.01 4.57 -10.10
CA PHE A 654 -24.76 4.53 -8.65
C PHE A 654 -25.86 3.72 -7.92
N ASP A 655 -27.09 3.90 -8.34
CA ASP A 655 -28.24 3.24 -7.71
C ASP A 655 -28.24 1.71 -7.95
N LYS A 656 -27.60 1.25 -9.01
CA LYS A 656 -27.44 -0.18 -9.30
C LYS A 656 -26.20 -0.78 -8.64
N ALA A 657 -25.24 0.04 -8.28
CA ALA A 657 -24.00 -0.39 -7.63
C ALA A 657 -24.29 -0.87 -6.21
N LYS A 658 -23.69 -2.00 -5.83
CA LYS A 658 -23.84 -2.60 -4.50
C LYS A 658 -22.49 -2.91 -3.86
N GLY A 659 -22.48 -3.01 -2.56
CA GLY A 659 -21.34 -3.47 -1.78
C GLY A 659 -20.04 -2.68 -2.06
N LYS A 660 -19.02 -3.40 -2.47
CA LYS A 660 -17.68 -2.89 -2.69
C LYS A 660 -17.63 -1.77 -3.76
N GLU A 661 -18.40 -1.95 -4.84
CA GLU A 661 -18.44 -0.97 -5.94
C GLU A 661 -19.06 0.35 -5.48
N ARG A 662 -20.17 0.28 -4.75
CA ARG A 662 -20.84 1.47 -4.20
C ARG A 662 -19.90 2.22 -3.26
N ARG A 663 -19.20 1.50 -2.37
CA ARG A 663 -18.21 2.11 -1.47
C ARG A 663 -17.09 2.80 -2.25
N ARG A 664 -16.59 2.15 -3.32
CA ARG A 664 -15.52 2.74 -4.16
C ARG A 664 -15.97 4.07 -4.77
N LEU A 665 -17.19 4.12 -5.31
CA LEU A 665 -17.73 5.35 -5.92
C LEU A 665 -17.83 6.49 -4.90
N VAL A 666 -18.30 6.20 -3.69
CA VAL A 666 -18.42 7.21 -2.63
C VAL A 666 -17.02 7.67 -2.17
N GLN A 667 -16.07 6.76 -2.03
CA GLN A 667 -14.71 7.11 -1.64
C GLN A 667 -14.05 8.03 -2.69
N GLU A 668 -14.26 7.74 -3.98
CA GLU A 668 -13.75 8.57 -5.08
C GLU A 668 -14.37 9.96 -5.03
N GLU A 669 -15.65 10.05 -4.70
CA GLU A 669 -16.35 11.34 -4.60
C GLU A 669 -15.85 12.17 -3.39
N VAL A 670 -15.56 11.50 -2.26
CA VAL A 670 -14.97 12.16 -1.08
C VAL A 670 -13.60 12.73 -1.45
N ARG A 671 -12.80 11.99 -2.21
CA ARG A 671 -11.50 12.47 -2.71
C ARG A 671 -11.69 13.67 -3.66
N ALA A 672 -12.71 13.61 -4.52
CA ALA A 672 -13.01 14.68 -5.46
C ALA A 672 -13.36 16.00 -4.73
N VAL A 673 -14.11 15.91 -3.63
CA VAL A 673 -14.46 17.07 -2.80
C VAL A 673 -13.19 17.70 -2.20
N VAL A 674 -12.29 16.89 -1.64
CA VAL A 674 -11.03 17.36 -1.06
C VAL A 674 -10.18 18.03 -2.15
N GLU A 675 -10.12 17.43 -3.33
CA GLU A 675 -9.33 17.97 -4.45
C GLU A 675 -9.92 19.30 -4.97
N GLU A 676 -11.25 19.41 -5.04
CA GLU A 676 -11.92 20.67 -5.42
C GLU A 676 -11.55 21.80 -4.46
N GLU A 677 -11.52 21.51 -3.16
CA GLU A 677 -11.12 22.50 -2.14
C GLU A 677 -9.67 22.94 -2.34
N ARG A 678 -8.78 21.99 -2.68
CA ARG A 678 -7.37 22.30 -2.99
C ARG A 678 -7.26 23.19 -4.22
N CYS A 679 -7.96 22.86 -5.29
CA CYS A 679 -7.94 23.61 -6.55
C CYS A 679 -8.55 25.01 -6.39
N THR A 680 -9.63 25.13 -5.62
CA THR A 680 -10.24 26.42 -5.31
C THR A 680 -9.27 27.35 -4.57
N ARG A 681 -8.53 26.78 -3.59
CA ARG A 681 -7.49 27.55 -2.87
C ARG A 681 -6.36 27.94 -3.81
N ALA A 682 -5.95 27.03 -4.73
CA ALA A 682 -4.88 27.29 -5.69
C ALA A 682 -5.20 28.46 -6.63
N VAL A 683 -6.44 28.54 -7.11
CA VAL A 683 -6.89 29.63 -7.98
C VAL A 683 -6.71 31.00 -7.30
N GLY A 684 -6.90 31.05 -5.99
CA GLY A 684 -6.70 32.24 -5.18
C GLY A 684 -5.24 32.63 -4.93
N LEU A 685 -4.30 31.74 -5.23
CA LEU A 685 -2.87 31.99 -5.02
C LEU A 685 -2.26 32.57 -6.30
N ARG A 686 -1.86 33.83 -6.24
CA ARG A 686 -1.35 34.57 -7.41
C ARG A 686 -0.14 33.87 -8.06
N GLN A 687 0.83 33.47 -7.25
CA GLN A 687 2.11 32.93 -7.72
C GLN A 687 2.08 31.37 -7.75
N GLN A 688 1.76 30.76 -6.63
CA GLN A 688 1.74 29.29 -6.53
C GLN A 688 0.56 28.64 -7.25
N GLY A 689 -0.44 29.41 -7.66
CA GLY A 689 -1.60 28.95 -8.42
C GLY A 689 -1.52 29.27 -9.92
N ALA A 690 -0.40 29.78 -10.41
CA ALA A 690 -0.25 30.18 -11.82
C ALA A 690 -0.51 29.02 -12.78
N TRP A 691 -0.18 27.80 -12.39
CA TRP A 691 -0.40 26.59 -13.20
C TRP A 691 -1.88 26.35 -13.54
N THR A 692 -2.81 26.93 -12.78
CA THR A 692 -4.24 26.77 -13.06
C THR A 692 -4.65 27.41 -14.39
N ARG A 693 -3.80 28.32 -14.91
CA ARG A 693 -4.04 29.03 -16.17
C ARG A 693 -3.36 28.35 -17.38
N TRP A 694 -2.63 27.26 -17.20
CA TRP A 694 -1.91 26.57 -18.28
C TRP A 694 -2.86 25.64 -19.04
N GLU A 695 -3.84 26.19 -19.74
CA GLU A 695 -4.88 25.41 -20.40
C GLU A 695 -4.35 24.43 -21.46
N GLN A 696 -3.33 24.83 -22.20
CA GLN A 696 -2.79 24.02 -23.30
C GLN A 696 -1.68 23.05 -22.84
N ALA A 697 -1.23 23.13 -21.60
CA ALA A 697 -0.21 22.22 -21.09
C ALA A 697 -0.85 20.92 -20.60
N MET A 698 -0.21 19.80 -20.91
CA MET A 698 -0.64 18.47 -20.43
C MET A 698 -0.19 18.27 -18.99
N ASP A 699 -0.99 17.53 -18.24
CA ASP A 699 -0.64 17.14 -16.87
C ASP A 699 0.55 16.19 -16.89
N ARG A 700 1.39 16.32 -15.88
CA ARG A 700 2.59 15.47 -15.70
C ARG A 700 2.54 14.80 -14.35
N LYS A 701 2.69 13.48 -14.36
CA LYS A 701 2.66 12.65 -13.15
C LYS A 701 4.03 12.05 -12.89
N VAL A 702 4.59 12.35 -11.72
CA VAL A 702 5.85 11.76 -11.27
C VAL A 702 5.52 10.43 -10.59
N THR A 703 6.10 9.34 -11.10
CA THR A 703 5.91 8.00 -10.51
C THR A 703 6.96 7.73 -9.44
N TRP A 704 6.74 6.72 -8.60
CA TRP A 704 7.75 6.30 -7.63
C TRP A 704 9.05 5.84 -8.30
N THR A 705 8.94 5.21 -9.48
CA THR A 705 10.12 4.80 -10.25
C THR A 705 10.96 6.01 -10.66
N GLU A 706 10.31 7.06 -11.15
CA GLU A 706 11.01 8.31 -11.51
C GLU A 706 11.64 8.97 -10.30
N LEU A 707 10.87 9.07 -9.21
CA LEU A 707 11.35 9.69 -7.96
C LEU A 707 12.54 8.92 -7.39
N TRP A 708 12.49 7.59 -7.47
CA TRP A 708 13.55 6.69 -6.98
C TRP A 708 14.86 6.89 -7.74
N GLN A 709 14.77 7.03 -9.09
CA GLN A 709 15.93 7.19 -9.98
C GLN A 709 16.46 8.63 -10.04
N ALA A 710 15.58 9.62 -9.86
CA ALA A 710 15.91 11.03 -10.04
C ALA A 710 16.91 11.53 -8.98
N GLU A 711 17.76 12.45 -9.38
CA GLU A 711 18.60 13.21 -8.44
C GLU A 711 17.69 14.12 -7.59
N PRO A 712 17.95 14.25 -6.28
CA PRO A 712 17.13 15.11 -5.41
C PRO A 712 17.00 16.55 -5.91
N GLN A 713 18.04 17.11 -6.46
CA GLN A 713 18.06 18.49 -6.97
C GLN A 713 17.15 18.68 -8.18
N ARG A 714 16.95 17.62 -8.97
CA ARG A 714 16.07 17.67 -10.14
C ARG A 714 14.61 17.83 -9.70
N ILE A 715 14.14 16.98 -8.78
CA ILE A 715 12.76 17.02 -8.28
C ILE A 715 12.50 18.36 -7.56
N LYS A 716 13.48 18.79 -6.75
CA LYS A 716 13.43 20.07 -6.06
C LYS A 716 13.21 21.22 -7.06
N PHE A 717 14.05 21.29 -8.10
CA PHE A 717 13.94 22.34 -9.14
C PHE A 717 12.56 22.27 -9.82
N LEU A 718 12.13 21.09 -10.25
CA LEU A 718 10.87 20.89 -10.97
C LEU A 718 9.67 21.41 -10.16
N VAL A 719 9.56 20.99 -8.91
CA VAL A 719 8.45 21.39 -8.04
C VAL A 719 8.49 22.91 -7.79
N GLN A 720 9.68 23.43 -7.45
CA GLN A 720 9.84 24.87 -7.15
C GLN A 720 9.58 25.75 -8.39
N ALA A 721 9.94 25.27 -9.57
CA ALA A 721 9.71 26.00 -10.84
C ALA A 721 8.20 26.09 -11.17
N VAL A 722 7.47 24.98 -11.00
CA VAL A 722 6.02 24.92 -11.27
C VAL A 722 5.25 25.90 -10.37
N TYR A 723 5.63 25.94 -9.07
CA TYR A 723 4.93 26.77 -8.09
C TYR A 723 5.61 28.15 -7.89
N ASP A 724 6.63 28.43 -8.70
CA ASP A 724 7.40 29.70 -8.72
C ASP A 724 7.87 30.12 -7.32
N VAL A 725 8.47 29.17 -6.60
CA VAL A 725 9.09 29.42 -5.29
C VAL A 725 10.60 29.25 -5.32
N LEU A 726 11.21 29.27 -6.50
CA LEU A 726 12.67 29.31 -6.65
C LEU A 726 13.17 30.70 -6.19
N PRO A 727 14.41 30.80 -5.67
CA PRO A 727 14.99 32.06 -5.22
C PRO A 727 15.46 32.93 -6.39
N SER A 728 14.53 33.36 -7.24
CA SER A 728 14.77 34.34 -8.28
C SER A 728 15.06 35.71 -7.66
N PRO A 729 15.74 36.64 -8.34
CA PRO A 729 15.96 37.99 -7.81
C PRO A 729 14.66 38.66 -7.35
N SER A 730 13.59 38.57 -8.13
CA SER A 730 12.27 39.08 -7.75
C SER A 730 11.72 38.42 -6.50
N ASN A 731 11.81 37.08 -6.38
CA ASN A 731 11.34 36.36 -5.19
C ASN A 731 12.16 36.71 -3.95
N LEU A 732 13.50 36.79 -4.11
CA LEU A 732 14.39 37.18 -3.01
C LEU A 732 14.07 38.59 -2.52
N PHE A 733 13.78 39.51 -3.43
CA PHE A 733 13.39 40.88 -3.09
C PHE A 733 12.07 40.90 -2.31
N ILE A 734 11.06 40.18 -2.82
CA ILE A 734 9.74 40.05 -2.14
C ILE A 734 9.89 39.44 -0.73
N TRP A 735 10.84 38.52 -0.57
CA TRP A 735 11.08 37.86 0.73
C TRP A 735 11.99 38.71 1.65
N GLY A 736 12.43 39.87 1.21
CA GLY A 736 13.31 40.77 1.98
C GLY A 736 14.74 40.24 2.10
N LYS A 737 15.18 39.43 1.14
CA LYS A 737 16.51 38.78 1.12
C LYS A 737 17.44 39.35 0.04
N ALA A 738 17.00 40.35 -0.71
CA ALA A 738 17.80 41.05 -1.73
C ALA A 738 17.37 42.52 -1.81
N GLU A 739 18.31 43.38 -2.17
CA GLU A 739 18.05 44.81 -2.28
C GLU A 739 17.39 45.23 -3.58
N SER A 740 17.52 44.41 -4.63
CA SER A 740 16.96 44.67 -5.95
C SER A 740 16.26 43.45 -6.52
N PRO A 741 15.10 43.63 -7.22
CA PRO A 741 14.44 42.56 -7.93
C PRO A 741 14.99 42.28 -9.32
N ASP A 742 16.08 42.97 -9.72
CA ASP A 742 16.55 43.03 -11.10
C ASP A 742 17.39 41.79 -11.47
N CYS A 743 17.33 41.42 -12.74
CA CYS A 743 18.16 40.37 -13.32
C CYS A 743 19.64 40.77 -13.29
N PRO A 744 20.53 39.93 -12.77
CA PRO A 744 21.96 40.29 -12.70
C PRO A 744 22.65 40.40 -14.05
N GLN A 745 22.01 39.91 -15.13
CA GLN A 745 22.62 39.92 -16.47
C GLN A 745 22.21 41.12 -17.32
N CYS A 746 20.94 41.57 -17.22
CA CYS A 746 20.44 42.59 -18.15
C CYS A 746 19.66 43.74 -17.49
N SER A 747 19.60 43.74 -16.16
CA SER A 747 18.89 44.77 -15.36
C SER A 747 17.36 44.82 -15.62
N GLY A 748 16.81 43.86 -16.35
CA GLY A 748 15.37 43.68 -16.43
C GLY A 748 14.83 43.01 -15.15
N LYS A 749 13.54 42.97 -14.98
CA LYS A 749 12.92 42.37 -13.79
C LYS A 749 13.25 40.87 -13.68
N GLY A 750 13.93 40.48 -12.62
CA GLY A 750 14.47 39.12 -12.44
C GLY A 750 13.45 38.06 -12.00
N MET A 751 12.35 37.95 -12.71
CA MET A 751 11.34 36.90 -12.48
C MET A 751 11.80 35.59 -13.11
N LEU A 752 11.24 34.47 -12.68
CA LEU A 752 11.55 33.16 -13.23
C LEU A 752 11.27 33.10 -14.74
N GLU A 753 10.16 33.65 -15.17
CA GLU A 753 9.78 33.76 -16.60
C GLU A 753 10.89 34.47 -17.40
N HIS A 754 11.37 35.62 -16.89
CA HIS A 754 12.44 36.37 -17.54
C HIS A 754 13.70 35.53 -17.71
N ILE A 755 14.15 34.87 -16.63
CA ILE A 755 15.36 34.06 -16.63
C ILE A 755 15.25 32.89 -17.61
N LEU A 756 14.09 32.20 -17.63
CA LEU A 756 13.92 30.99 -18.42
C LEU A 756 13.48 31.23 -19.86
N SER A 757 12.97 32.40 -20.23
CA SER A 757 12.37 32.55 -21.56
C SER A 757 12.53 33.89 -22.23
N CYS A 758 12.89 34.97 -21.56
CA CYS A 758 12.93 36.28 -22.20
C CYS A 758 14.04 37.23 -21.77
N CYS A 759 15.13 36.72 -21.22
CA CYS A 759 16.31 37.54 -20.94
C CYS A 759 17.08 37.81 -22.24
N PRO A 760 17.22 39.12 -22.66
CA PRO A 760 17.94 39.45 -23.88
C PRO A 760 19.36 38.97 -23.93
N LYS A 761 20.06 38.97 -22.80
CA LYS A 761 21.45 38.51 -22.72
C LYS A 761 21.54 36.98 -22.94
N SER A 762 20.67 36.22 -22.30
CA SER A 762 20.59 34.77 -22.48
C SER A 762 20.24 34.42 -23.93
N LEU A 763 19.37 35.19 -24.55
CA LEU A 763 18.99 35.04 -25.96
C LEU A 763 20.21 35.27 -26.86
N GLY A 764 20.92 36.39 -26.67
CA GLY A 764 22.12 36.71 -27.42
C GLY A 764 23.26 35.70 -27.27
N GLN A 765 23.35 35.04 -26.12
CA GLN A 765 24.32 33.98 -25.84
C GLN A 765 23.93 32.61 -26.41
N GLY A 766 22.75 32.52 -27.05
CA GLY A 766 22.28 31.30 -27.65
C GLY A 766 21.79 30.25 -26.67
N ARG A 767 21.56 30.61 -25.40
CA ARG A 767 21.14 29.69 -24.35
C ARG A 767 19.77 29.05 -24.65
N TYR A 768 18.84 29.85 -25.16
CA TYR A 768 17.47 29.37 -25.50
C TYR A 768 17.49 28.53 -26.77
N THR A 769 18.38 28.86 -27.73
CA THR A 769 18.60 28.02 -28.93
C THR A 769 19.16 26.66 -28.55
N TRP A 770 20.14 26.64 -27.63
CA TRP A 770 20.69 25.40 -27.11
C TRP A 770 19.61 24.52 -26.46
N ARG A 771 18.75 25.13 -25.63
CA ARG A 771 17.63 24.39 -25.00
C ARG A 771 16.66 23.87 -26.05
N HIS A 772 16.30 24.69 -27.02
CA HIS A 772 15.43 24.30 -28.13
C HIS A 772 15.97 23.02 -28.82
N ASP A 773 17.28 23.00 -29.11
CA ASP A 773 17.92 21.86 -29.78
C ASP A 773 17.92 20.60 -28.89
N GLN A 774 18.09 20.76 -27.57
CA GLN A 774 18.01 19.63 -26.63
C GLN A 774 16.59 19.02 -26.60
N VAL A 775 15.55 19.81 -26.78
CA VAL A 775 14.16 19.36 -26.80
C VAL A 775 13.80 18.77 -28.18
N LEU A 776 14.40 19.31 -29.25
CA LEU A 776 14.15 18.84 -30.61
C LEU A 776 14.67 17.42 -30.85
N LYS A 777 15.81 17.06 -30.25
CA LYS A 777 16.44 15.74 -30.40
C LYS A 777 15.50 14.57 -30.08
N PRO A 778 14.87 14.49 -28.90
CA PRO A 778 13.96 13.36 -28.61
C PRO A 778 12.76 13.26 -29.54
N ILE A 779 12.26 14.42 -30.02
CA ILE A 779 11.15 14.46 -30.98
C ILE A 779 11.61 13.84 -32.32
N ALA A 780 12.76 14.27 -32.81
CA ALA A 780 13.36 13.77 -34.06
C ALA A 780 13.63 12.25 -33.96
N GLU A 781 14.17 11.79 -32.83
CA GLU A 781 14.43 10.37 -32.58
C GLU A 781 13.13 9.55 -32.61
N ALA A 782 12.06 10.05 -31.99
CA ALA A 782 10.76 9.38 -31.97
C ALA A 782 10.18 9.26 -33.37
N ILE A 783 10.29 10.30 -34.18
CA ILE A 783 9.81 10.30 -35.56
C ILE A 783 10.65 9.31 -36.42
N SER A 784 11.96 9.31 -36.25
CA SER A 784 12.88 8.40 -36.95
C SER A 784 12.54 6.93 -36.65
N MET A 785 12.27 6.63 -35.36
CA MET A 785 11.85 5.29 -34.93
C MET A 785 10.48 4.92 -35.52
N GLY A 786 9.57 5.89 -35.56
CA GLY A 786 8.24 5.72 -36.16
C GLY A 786 8.33 5.37 -37.66
N ILE A 787 9.20 6.05 -38.40
CA ILE A 787 9.45 5.79 -39.83
C ILE A 787 10.02 4.37 -40.00
N SER A 788 11.01 4.00 -39.20
CA SER A 788 11.63 2.66 -39.25
C SER A 788 10.61 1.56 -38.96
N SER A 789 9.72 1.75 -38.00
CA SER A 789 8.65 0.79 -37.63
C SER A 789 7.69 0.59 -38.80
N CYS A 790 7.30 1.69 -39.48
CA CYS A 790 6.39 1.61 -40.63
C CYS A 790 7.01 0.86 -41.79
N ARG A 791 8.32 0.97 -42.02
CA ARG A 791 9.04 0.26 -43.07
C ARG A 791 9.10 -1.26 -42.81
N LEU A 792 9.11 -1.67 -41.56
CA LEU A 792 9.23 -3.08 -41.18
C LEU A 792 7.89 -3.81 -41.13
N GLU A 793 6.79 -3.09 -41.04
CA GLU A 793 5.45 -3.71 -40.97
C GLU A 793 5.00 -4.14 -42.38
N ARG A 794 4.73 -5.44 -42.56
CA ARG A 794 4.10 -5.95 -43.75
C ARG A 794 2.64 -5.51 -43.82
N PRO A 795 2.10 -5.15 -44.97
CA PRO A 795 0.68 -4.80 -45.08
C PRO A 795 -0.16 -5.99 -44.62
N THR A 796 -0.94 -5.78 -43.57
CA THR A 796 -1.89 -6.78 -43.09
C THR A 796 -2.98 -6.97 -44.12
N THR A 797 -3.03 -8.15 -44.70
CA THR A 797 -4.16 -8.56 -45.56
C THR A 797 -5.43 -8.45 -44.72
N GLN A 798 -6.36 -7.62 -45.16
CA GLN A 798 -7.67 -7.52 -44.52
C GLN A 798 -8.39 -8.85 -44.71
N MET A 799 -8.51 -9.61 -43.63
CA MET A 799 -9.33 -10.80 -43.58
C MET A 799 -10.79 -10.38 -43.49
N ILE A 800 -11.56 -10.66 -44.52
CA ILE A 800 -13.03 -10.44 -44.47
C ILE A 800 -13.63 -11.62 -43.70
N THR A 801 -14.20 -11.31 -42.54
CA THR A 801 -14.86 -12.33 -41.70
C THR A 801 -16.36 -12.34 -42.04
N PHE A 802 -16.83 -13.45 -42.61
CA PHE A 802 -18.27 -13.62 -42.87
C PHE A 802 -19.00 -14.02 -41.57
N VAL A 803 -19.98 -13.24 -41.19
CA VAL A 803 -20.78 -13.46 -39.99
C VAL A 803 -22.21 -13.79 -40.39
N LYS A 804 -22.81 -14.81 -39.78
CA LYS A 804 -24.21 -15.13 -40.02
C LYS A 804 -25.09 -13.97 -39.58
N ALA A 805 -26.13 -13.68 -40.35
CA ALA A 805 -27.05 -12.61 -40.03
C ALA A 805 -27.64 -12.83 -38.60
N GLY A 806 -27.66 -11.79 -37.79
CA GLY A 806 -28.17 -11.80 -36.43
C GLY A 806 -27.18 -12.15 -35.32
N VAL A 807 -25.91 -12.47 -35.66
CA VAL A 807 -24.88 -12.74 -34.64
C VAL A 807 -24.07 -11.45 -34.42
N GLN A 808 -24.09 -10.96 -33.20
CA GLN A 808 -23.24 -9.82 -32.82
C GLN A 808 -21.80 -10.29 -32.75
N LEU A 809 -20.96 -9.62 -33.51
CA LEU A 809 -19.53 -9.82 -33.43
C LEU A 809 -19.08 -9.58 -31.99
N PRO A 810 -18.33 -10.51 -31.38
CA PRO A 810 -17.64 -10.17 -30.16
C PRO A 810 -16.82 -8.90 -30.45
N ARG A 811 -16.86 -7.93 -29.57
CA ARG A 811 -15.96 -6.78 -29.61
C ARG A 811 -14.54 -7.29 -29.43
N THR A 812 -14.00 -7.90 -30.47
CA THR A 812 -12.55 -7.99 -30.55
C THR A 812 -12.08 -6.54 -30.49
N THR A 813 -11.20 -6.25 -29.58
CA THR A 813 -10.31 -5.12 -29.74
C THR A 813 -9.73 -5.24 -31.15
N ALA A 814 -10.39 -4.65 -32.09
CA ALA A 814 -9.89 -4.52 -33.45
C ALA A 814 -8.47 -4.00 -33.27
N ALA A 815 -7.51 -4.71 -33.83
CA ALA A 815 -6.18 -4.15 -33.98
C ALA A 815 -6.43 -2.74 -34.53
N ARG A 816 -6.23 -1.72 -33.70
CA ARG A 816 -6.42 -0.32 -34.11
C ARG A 816 -5.59 -0.17 -35.37
N ASN A 817 -6.23 -0.08 -36.49
CA ASN A 817 -5.56 0.30 -37.74
C ASN A 817 -4.69 1.48 -37.36
N GLN A 818 -3.39 1.34 -37.42
CA GLN A 818 -2.47 2.43 -37.22
C GLN A 818 -2.74 3.44 -38.34
N SER A 819 -3.69 4.33 -38.06
CA SER A 819 -3.99 5.43 -38.95
C SER A 819 -3.06 6.58 -38.58
N GLY A 820 -2.11 6.83 -39.41
CA GLY A 820 -1.18 7.93 -39.23
C GLY A 820 -0.54 8.35 -40.53
N ILE A 821 0.02 9.53 -40.52
CA ILE A 821 0.67 10.09 -41.74
C ILE A 821 1.83 9.19 -42.20
N LEU A 822 2.63 8.67 -41.25
CA LEU A 822 3.82 7.86 -41.56
C LEU A 822 3.47 6.54 -42.27
N VAL A 823 2.29 5.99 -42.09
CA VAL A 823 1.82 4.75 -42.70
C VAL A 823 1.49 4.96 -44.20
N THR A 824 1.23 6.20 -44.62
CA THR A 824 0.78 6.52 -45.96
C THR A 824 1.87 6.37 -47.06
N ALA A 825 3.14 6.26 -46.65
CA ALA A 825 4.28 6.15 -47.59
C ALA A 825 5.41 5.32 -46.97
N GLN A 826 6.25 4.77 -47.83
CA GLN A 826 7.42 3.97 -47.45
C GLN A 826 8.75 4.74 -47.63
N ASP A 827 8.71 5.87 -48.31
CA ASP A 827 9.90 6.62 -48.78
C ASP A 827 10.13 7.90 -47.95
N TRP A 828 9.62 7.98 -46.74
CA TRP A 828 9.77 9.18 -45.89
C TRP A 828 11.25 9.55 -45.70
N GLN A 829 11.59 10.81 -46.02
CA GLN A 829 12.88 11.41 -45.74
C GLN A 829 12.71 12.41 -44.60
N LEU A 830 13.50 12.21 -43.56
CA LEU A 830 13.50 13.06 -42.37
C LEU A 830 14.70 14.01 -42.42
N SER A 831 14.45 15.31 -42.39
CA SER A 831 15.47 16.34 -42.22
C SER A 831 15.20 17.11 -40.93
N VAL A 832 16.25 17.37 -40.17
CA VAL A 832 16.17 18.04 -38.87
C VAL A 832 17.19 19.19 -38.81
N ASP A 833 16.76 20.38 -38.39
CA ASP A 833 17.63 21.56 -38.30
C ASP A 833 18.43 21.56 -37.00
N LEU A 834 19.41 20.65 -36.89
CA LEU A 834 20.28 20.50 -35.71
C LEU A 834 21.77 20.74 -36.08
N VAL A 835 22.48 19.69 -36.48
CA VAL A 835 23.92 19.77 -36.75
C VAL A 835 24.20 20.49 -38.08
N LYS A 836 23.43 20.19 -39.11
CA LYS A 836 23.49 20.85 -40.40
C LYS A 836 22.23 21.69 -40.63
N GLN A 837 22.42 22.88 -41.11
CA GLN A 837 21.29 23.78 -41.41
C GLN A 837 20.36 23.09 -42.45
N LEU A 838 19.10 23.02 -42.12
CA LEU A 838 18.06 22.46 -42.97
C LEU A 838 17.86 23.41 -44.17
N LYS A 839 17.95 22.85 -45.41
CA LYS A 839 17.63 23.58 -46.63
C LYS A 839 16.33 23.02 -47.17
N PHE A 840 15.38 23.89 -47.43
CA PHE A 840 14.10 23.49 -48.00
C PHE A 840 14.29 23.04 -49.47
N PRO A 841 13.68 21.91 -49.87
CA PRO A 841 13.86 21.45 -51.24
C PRO A 841 13.31 22.44 -52.28
N GLN A 842 14.19 22.95 -53.16
CA GLN A 842 13.85 24.00 -54.14
C GLN A 842 12.79 23.54 -55.14
N HIS A 843 12.75 22.24 -55.47
CA HIS A 843 11.76 21.68 -56.41
C HIS A 843 10.33 21.65 -55.83
N ILE A 844 10.18 21.90 -54.51
CA ILE A 844 8.87 21.97 -53.83
C ILE A 844 8.44 23.44 -53.69
N ALA A 845 9.32 24.27 -53.17
CA ALA A 845 9.09 25.72 -53.04
C ALA A 845 10.39 26.45 -52.77
N THR A 846 10.47 27.71 -53.22
CA THR A 846 11.62 28.59 -52.94
C THR A 846 11.29 29.43 -51.69
N THR A 847 12.10 29.27 -50.61
CA THR A 847 11.86 29.93 -49.34
C THR A 847 13.15 30.08 -48.56
N THR A 848 13.21 31.11 -47.73
CA THR A 848 14.25 31.31 -46.74
C THR A 848 13.88 30.75 -45.37
N LEU A 849 12.62 30.27 -45.21
CA LEU A 849 12.13 29.66 -43.96
C LEU A 849 12.77 28.30 -43.76
N ARG A 850 13.12 28.02 -42.53
CA ARG A 850 13.72 26.74 -42.11
C ARG A 850 12.85 26.13 -40.99
N PRO A 851 12.01 25.16 -41.33
CA PRO A 851 11.31 24.43 -40.26
C PRO A 851 12.28 23.54 -39.48
N ASP A 852 11.98 23.28 -38.25
CA ASP A 852 12.85 22.46 -37.37
C ASP A 852 12.91 21.01 -37.83
N ILE A 853 11.80 20.46 -38.30
CA ILE A 853 11.73 19.09 -38.86
C ILE A 853 10.92 19.14 -40.16
N LEU A 854 11.45 18.47 -41.16
CA LEU A 854 10.80 18.33 -42.45
C LEU A 854 10.69 16.85 -42.80
N LEU A 855 9.48 16.38 -43.11
CA LEU A 855 9.19 15.04 -43.59
C LEU A 855 8.70 15.15 -45.04
N VAL A 856 9.38 14.46 -45.98
CA VAL A 856 9.04 14.50 -47.39
C VAL A 856 8.87 13.07 -47.93
N SER A 857 7.77 12.83 -48.63
CA SER A 857 7.56 11.63 -49.43
C SER A 857 7.36 12.05 -50.91
N GLU A 858 8.34 11.76 -51.75
CA GLU A 858 8.27 12.05 -53.17
C GLU A 858 7.22 11.17 -53.89
N ALA A 859 7.10 9.92 -53.44
CA ALA A 859 6.17 8.94 -54.02
C ALA A 859 4.70 9.36 -53.86
N THR A 860 4.34 9.93 -52.72
CA THR A 860 2.94 10.33 -52.39
C THR A 860 2.72 11.83 -52.49
N LYS A 861 3.79 12.61 -52.75
CA LYS A 861 3.77 14.07 -52.77
C LYS A 861 3.23 14.66 -51.44
N ASN A 862 3.66 14.05 -50.32
CA ASN A 862 3.33 14.51 -48.97
C ASN A 862 4.52 15.27 -48.38
N ILE A 863 4.25 16.40 -47.75
CA ILE A 863 5.25 17.17 -47.00
C ILE A 863 4.68 17.62 -45.66
N VAL A 864 5.39 17.34 -44.57
CA VAL A 864 5.00 17.72 -43.22
C VAL A 864 6.11 18.57 -42.63
N LEU A 865 5.72 19.80 -42.19
CA LEU A 865 6.61 20.71 -41.52
C LEU A 865 6.25 20.68 -40.01
N LEU A 866 7.25 20.49 -39.16
CA LEU A 866 7.12 20.51 -37.71
C LEU A 866 8.02 21.62 -37.19
N GLU A 867 7.43 22.50 -36.36
CA GLU A 867 8.13 23.67 -35.86
C GLU A 867 7.99 23.67 -34.33
N LEU A 868 9.09 23.58 -33.61
CA LEU A 868 9.14 23.51 -32.16
C LEU A 868 9.28 24.91 -31.55
N THR A 869 8.57 25.14 -30.46
CA THR A 869 8.77 26.29 -29.58
C THR A 869 8.86 25.78 -28.13
N VAL A 870 9.75 26.37 -27.34
CA VAL A 870 9.87 26.06 -25.91
C VAL A 870 9.54 27.31 -25.09
N PRO A 871 8.25 27.69 -25.01
CA PRO A 871 7.84 28.93 -24.36
C PRO A 871 7.56 28.74 -22.88
N TRP A 872 7.31 29.86 -22.20
CA TRP A 872 6.71 29.88 -20.86
C TRP A 872 5.28 29.27 -20.95
N GLU A 873 4.91 28.44 -20.02
CA GLU A 873 3.69 27.60 -20.11
C GLU A 873 2.39 28.41 -20.31
N ASP A 874 2.33 29.64 -19.80
CA ASP A 874 1.16 30.53 -20.01
C ASP A 874 1.01 30.94 -21.48
N ARG A 875 2.05 30.85 -22.27
CA ARG A 875 2.11 31.34 -23.67
C ARG A 875 2.14 30.25 -24.74
N LEU A 876 1.72 29.01 -24.38
CA LEU A 876 1.70 27.91 -25.34
C LEU A 876 0.82 28.20 -26.56
N GLU A 877 -0.39 28.75 -26.32
CA GLU A 877 -1.34 29.07 -27.39
C GLU A 877 -0.84 30.18 -28.31
N GLU A 878 -0.33 31.25 -27.72
CA GLU A 878 0.28 32.37 -28.44
C GLU A 878 1.41 31.92 -29.37
N ALA A 879 2.29 31.06 -28.84
CA ALA A 879 3.42 30.49 -29.60
C ALA A 879 2.93 29.63 -30.77
N HIS A 880 1.86 28.84 -30.54
CA HIS A 880 1.26 27.99 -31.58
C HIS A 880 0.69 28.82 -32.72
N GLU A 881 -0.09 29.84 -32.42
CA GLU A 881 -0.71 30.75 -33.42
C GLU A 881 0.37 31.48 -34.25
N ARG A 882 1.40 31.98 -33.57
CA ARG A 882 2.51 32.71 -34.21
C ARG A 882 3.26 31.79 -35.21
N LYS A 883 3.47 30.51 -34.88
CA LYS A 883 4.16 29.57 -35.76
C LYS A 883 3.27 29.11 -36.91
N MET A 884 1.98 28.95 -36.69
CA MET A 884 1.00 28.68 -37.76
C MET A 884 1.03 29.77 -38.81
N ALA A 885 0.92 31.01 -38.36
CA ALA A 885 0.95 32.19 -39.26
C ALA A 885 2.27 32.30 -40.04
N LYS A 886 3.41 32.03 -39.40
CA LYS A 886 4.74 32.08 -40.00
C LYS A 886 4.87 31.14 -41.23
N TYR A 887 4.26 29.99 -41.18
CA TYR A 887 4.42 28.96 -42.25
C TYR A 887 3.22 28.87 -43.16
N GLU A 888 2.18 29.65 -42.97
CA GLU A 888 0.94 29.59 -43.77
C GLU A 888 1.20 29.75 -45.25
N GLU A 889 1.96 30.79 -45.62
CA GLU A 889 2.28 31.09 -47.00
C GLU A 889 3.07 29.94 -47.66
N LEU A 890 4.05 29.42 -46.93
CA LEU A 890 4.88 28.29 -47.45
C LEU A 890 4.03 27.05 -47.73
N VAL A 891 3.07 26.74 -46.80
CA VAL A 891 2.14 25.60 -46.96
C VAL A 891 1.27 25.82 -48.24
N ILE A 892 0.77 27.06 -48.44
CA ILE A 892 -0.01 27.40 -49.63
C ILE A 892 0.83 27.22 -50.90
N ASP A 893 2.09 27.68 -50.92
CA ASP A 893 2.98 27.56 -52.06
C ASP A 893 3.29 26.10 -52.38
N CYS A 894 3.54 25.25 -51.37
CA CYS A 894 3.71 23.82 -51.56
C CYS A 894 2.47 23.19 -52.21
N ARG A 895 1.30 23.58 -51.76
CA ARG A 895 0.02 23.06 -52.28
C ARG A 895 -0.19 23.49 -53.76
N LYS A 896 0.19 24.70 -54.11
CA LYS A 896 0.15 25.18 -55.50
C LYS A 896 1.03 24.33 -56.45
N GLN A 897 2.13 23.76 -55.91
CA GLN A 897 3.03 22.90 -56.62
C GLN A 897 2.58 21.40 -56.61
N GLY A 898 1.36 21.11 -56.16
CA GLY A 898 0.77 19.79 -56.17
C GLY A 898 1.12 18.91 -54.93
N TRP A 899 1.72 19.50 -53.94
CA TRP A 899 2.08 18.76 -52.71
C TRP A 899 0.97 18.79 -51.66
N LYS A 900 0.79 17.69 -50.93
CA LYS A 900 -0.11 17.63 -49.78
C LYS A 900 0.68 18.13 -48.54
N ALA A 901 0.65 19.43 -48.35
CA ALA A 901 1.46 20.10 -47.31
C ALA A 901 0.67 20.32 -46.03
N ARG A 902 1.32 20.06 -44.92
CA ARG A 902 0.79 20.29 -43.54
C ARG A 902 1.87 20.93 -42.70
N CYS A 903 1.50 21.88 -41.88
CA CYS A 903 2.36 22.44 -40.83
C CYS A 903 1.78 22.07 -39.44
N MET A 904 2.62 21.53 -38.61
CA MET A 904 2.24 21.15 -37.21
C MET A 904 3.19 21.83 -36.24
N PRO A 905 2.83 23.02 -35.75
CA PRO A 905 3.60 23.61 -34.64
C PRO A 905 3.48 22.74 -33.38
N ILE A 906 4.59 22.59 -32.70
CA ILE A 906 4.70 21.81 -31.46
C ILE A 906 5.23 22.72 -30.37
N GLU A 907 4.58 22.74 -29.22
CA GLU A 907 5.02 23.52 -28.05
C GLU A 907 5.34 22.55 -26.89
N VAL A 908 6.45 22.82 -26.23
CA VAL A 908 6.86 22.15 -24.99
C VAL A 908 7.21 23.26 -24.01
N GLY A 909 6.46 23.35 -22.92
CA GLY A 909 6.72 24.37 -21.88
C GLY A 909 8.15 24.27 -21.34
N CYS A 910 8.76 25.42 -21.08
CA CYS A 910 10.17 25.48 -20.67
C CYS A 910 10.45 24.79 -19.32
N ARG A 911 9.41 24.61 -18.49
CA ARG A 911 9.56 23.90 -17.21
C ARG A 911 9.32 22.38 -17.33
N GLY A 912 9.12 21.89 -18.56
CA GLY A 912 8.99 20.45 -18.83
C GLY A 912 7.57 19.94 -18.94
N PHE A 913 6.66 20.71 -19.52
CA PHE A 913 5.25 20.36 -19.72
C PHE A 913 4.92 20.36 -21.21
N ALA A 914 4.59 19.17 -21.73
CA ALA A 914 4.19 19.04 -23.12
C ALA A 914 2.92 19.84 -23.41
N GLY A 915 2.92 20.57 -24.52
CA GLY A 915 1.69 21.16 -25.04
C GLY A 915 0.80 20.06 -25.64
N GLN A 916 -0.50 20.32 -25.69
CA GLN A 916 -1.44 19.41 -26.38
C GLN A 916 -1.06 19.20 -27.85
N SER A 917 -0.41 20.19 -28.45
CA SER A 917 0.07 20.13 -29.83
C SER A 917 1.07 19.01 -30.07
N LEU A 918 1.98 18.74 -29.11
CA LEU A 918 2.92 17.63 -29.20
C LEU A 918 2.18 16.29 -29.26
N TYR A 919 1.21 16.11 -28.37
CA TYR A 919 0.38 14.89 -28.33
C TYR A 919 -0.38 14.72 -29.66
N LYS A 920 -1.02 15.80 -30.17
CA LYS A 920 -1.77 15.79 -31.43
C LYS A 920 -0.86 15.48 -32.63
N ALA A 921 0.34 16.09 -32.67
CA ALA A 921 1.31 15.85 -33.74
C ALA A 921 1.80 14.39 -33.76
N LEU A 922 2.18 13.84 -32.61
CA LEU A 922 2.61 12.43 -32.51
C LEU A 922 1.47 11.48 -32.92
N ASN A 923 0.25 11.77 -32.52
CA ASN A 923 -0.94 11.01 -32.86
C ASN A 923 -1.21 11.06 -34.37
N ALA A 924 -1.12 12.25 -34.98
CA ALA A 924 -1.31 12.47 -36.41
C ALA A 924 -0.27 11.70 -37.23
N LEU A 925 0.96 11.63 -36.74
CA LEU A 925 2.05 10.87 -37.40
C LEU A 925 1.86 9.36 -37.25
N GLY A 926 1.04 8.89 -36.31
CA GLY A 926 0.81 7.48 -36.02
C GLY A 926 1.71 6.92 -34.94
N ILE A 927 2.39 7.77 -34.19
CA ILE A 927 3.21 7.37 -33.04
C ILE A 927 2.28 7.29 -31.84
N ASN A 928 1.91 6.07 -31.44
CA ASN A 928 0.87 5.80 -30.43
C ASN A 928 1.38 4.93 -29.27
N GLY A 929 0.54 4.76 -28.26
CA GLY A 929 0.77 3.82 -27.18
C GLY A 929 2.05 4.11 -26.38
N VAL A 930 2.88 3.09 -26.23
CA VAL A 930 4.12 3.14 -25.43
C VAL A 930 5.13 4.10 -26.08
N ALA A 931 5.24 4.08 -27.41
CA ALA A 931 6.17 4.94 -28.17
C ALA A 931 5.87 6.42 -27.93
N ARG A 932 4.57 6.80 -28.00
CA ARG A 932 4.14 8.18 -27.75
C ARG A 932 4.45 8.62 -26.31
N ARG A 933 4.12 7.76 -25.33
CA ARG A 933 4.39 8.06 -23.92
C ARG A 933 5.88 8.28 -23.66
N ARG A 934 6.73 7.43 -24.27
CA ARG A 934 8.19 7.53 -24.16
C ARG A 934 8.69 8.84 -24.80
N ALA A 935 8.18 9.18 -25.99
CA ALA A 935 8.55 10.41 -26.70
C ALA A 935 8.21 11.65 -25.88
N ILE A 936 6.99 11.73 -25.34
CA ILE A 936 6.53 12.85 -24.50
C ILE A 936 7.40 12.95 -23.24
N LYS A 937 7.67 11.82 -22.58
CA LYS A 937 8.50 11.78 -21.38
C LYS A 937 9.92 12.30 -21.68
N ASN A 938 10.57 11.79 -22.71
CA ASN A 938 11.94 12.18 -23.09
C ASN A 938 12.00 13.67 -23.45
N THR A 939 10.99 14.18 -24.14
CA THR A 939 10.90 15.57 -24.56
C THR A 939 10.73 16.51 -23.37
N THR A 940 9.82 16.18 -22.44
CA THR A 940 9.56 16.99 -21.26
C THR A 940 10.76 16.97 -20.30
N GLU A 941 11.43 15.83 -20.16
CA GLU A 941 12.66 15.72 -19.36
C GLU A 941 13.80 16.56 -19.95
N ALA A 942 13.93 16.58 -21.27
CA ALA A 942 14.94 17.38 -21.97
C ALA A 942 14.73 18.88 -21.70
N ALA A 943 13.47 19.35 -21.79
CA ALA A 943 13.13 20.76 -21.51
C ALA A 943 13.43 21.11 -20.05
N GLU A 944 13.04 20.28 -19.12
CA GLU A 944 13.28 20.46 -17.69
C GLU A 944 14.77 20.53 -17.36
N LYS A 945 15.56 19.58 -17.89
CA LYS A 945 16.99 19.50 -17.65
C LYS A 945 17.70 20.73 -18.23
N ALA A 946 17.34 21.12 -19.42
CA ALA A 946 17.94 22.30 -20.07
C ALA A 946 17.60 23.58 -19.32
N SER A 947 16.36 23.77 -18.88
CA SER A 947 15.95 24.96 -18.11
C SER A 947 16.61 24.97 -16.73
N ARG A 948 16.83 23.80 -16.11
CA ARG A 948 17.59 23.72 -14.85
C ARG A 948 19.02 24.20 -15.06
N TRP A 949 19.64 23.83 -16.18
CA TRP A 949 20.99 24.30 -16.54
C TRP A 949 20.99 25.84 -16.69
N LEU A 950 19.99 26.40 -17.41
CA LEU A 950 19.83 27.87 -17.56
C LEU A 950 19.69 28.53 -16.19
N TRP A 951 18.90 27.94 -15.29
CA TRP A 951 18.72 28.44 -13.93
C TRP A 951 20.03 28.45 -13.14
N ILE A 952 20.82 27.39 -13.23
CA ILE A 952 22.10 27.28 -12.54
C ILE A 952 23.05 28.37 -13.05
N ARG A 953 23.02 28.67 -14.34
CA ARG A 953 23.92 29.65 -15.02
C ARG A 953 23.35 31.08 -15.02
N ARG A 954 22.28 31.36 -14.25
CA ARG A 954 21.64 32.70 -14.27
C ARG A 954 22.49 33.86 -13.80
N GLY A 955 23.58 33.57 -13.09
CA GLY A 955 24.50 34.56 -12.59
C GLY A 955 25.71 34.84 -13.50
N GLY A 956 25.87 34.14 -14.61
CA GLY A 956 27.02 34.28 -15.52
C GLY A 956 27.64 32.98 -15.94
#